data_e075dc1de2ad743d4ac2b01fabd3920f
#
_entry.id   e075dc1de2ad743d4ac2b01fabd3920f
#
_cell.length_a   1.000
_cell.length_b   1.000
_cell.length_c   1.000
_cell.angle_alpha   90.00
_cell.angle_beta   90.00
_cell.angle_gamma   90.00
#
_symmetry.space_group_name_H-M   'P 1'
#
loop_
_entity.id
_entity.type
_entity.pdbx_description
1 polymer ?
#
loop_
_entity_poly.entity_id
_entity_poly.type
_entity_poly.pdbx_seq_one_letter_code
_entity_poly.pdbx_strand_id
1 'polypeptide(L)'
;MGNAKIHPLPMGQVTVTDKYCANAFNKEIAYLLSFDTDRLLAGFRETAGLDMRGAVRYSGWEDYLIGGHCVGHCMTAAAQAYASLQEGDNRKAALYKLAVTMTDGLKECQDTLGTGFIFGAKIIDKNNVEAQFDNVEKNLSNIMTQAWVPYYTLHKILAGAIDIYKLTGYENAKTVASRLGDWVYRRVSRWSEETQRTVLGIEYGGMNDCLYELYAVTGKEEHAIAAHCFDEVPLFENVYAGTENALNNKHANTTIPKFLGALKRYAILDGRTVDGETVDAGRYLGYAERFWDMVVQKHSYITGGNSEWEHFGCDYILDAERTNTNCETCNTYNMLKLSRLLFEITGEKKYADYYENTFINAILSSQNPETGMSTYFQPMASGYFKVYSTPYTKFWCCTGSGMENFTKLGDSIYFTEGNALIVNQYISSSADWSDKGVKVEQITDIPNSDTAKFTIHGKGGITLKLRLPDWLAGNAVITVDGKAYDADINGGYAEVRGVSDGAVVEIKLPMEVRAHSLPDNKNTYGFRYGPIVLSARLGTAEMTDTMTGIEVTIPQYSRIETSYVPSGSEKIHIADGTVSEFIENITENLVRIGNRLEFALKHTDAELTFLPHYSQHKQRYGIYWQFLENGGEQDSGSQPKDLLDTVQTGYGQYENDELHQMAEYGNGSTGVTDSGTSRCANAGGSFTYRMLVDDSAETSLLAAFAKADSGRGIVIKAGGCEIYSKVLDYDGDDEEYQVEIPIPADIVDRYAENVSANGISGKALTFEFSGIEGGASARLCTFLYTVRKG
;
A
#
# COMPACT_ATOMS: atom_id res chain seq x y z
N MET A 1 17.25 -12.99 -14.75
CA MET A 1 18.09 -12.48 -13.66
C MET A 1 19.04 -13.57 -13.23
N GLY A 2 20.31 -13.25 -12.92
CA GLY A 2 21.36 -14.29 -12.75
C GLY A 2 21.15 -15.29 -11.61
N ASN A 3 20.47 -14.91 -10.53
CA ASN A 3 20.27 -15.73 -9.34
C ASN A 3 18.83 -16.28 -9.17
N ALA A 4 17.94 -16.06 -10.14
CA ALA A 4 16.58 -16.59 -10.09
C ALA A 4 16.57 -18.08 -10.43
N LYS A 5 15.93 -18.90 -9.60
CA LYS A 5 15.74 -20.34 -9.79
C LYS A 5 14.47 -20.66 -10.57
N ILE A 6 13.48 -19.82 -10.41
CA ILE A 6 12.12 -19.94 -10.93
C ILE A 6 11.89 -18.78 -11.89
N HIS A 7 11.26 -19.02 -13.02
CA HIS A 7 11.02 -18.00 -14.03
C HIS A 7 9.52 -17.90 -14.33
N PRO A 8 8.95 -16.67 -14.35
CA PRO A 8 7.57 -16.51 -14.78
C PRO A 8 7.41 -16.88 -16.24
N LEU A 9 6.26 -17.42 -16.61
CA LEU A 9 5.91 -17.51 -18.02
C LEU A 9 5.76 -16.09 -18.59
N PRO A 10 6.29 -15.83 -19.80
CA PRO A 10 6.10 -14.54 -20.46
C PRO A 10 4.61 -14.16 -20.55
N MET A 11 4.28 -12.89 -20.35
CA MET A 11 2.89 -12.41 -20.33
C MET A 11 2.10 -12.84 -21.57
N GLY A 12 2.71 -12.79 -22.76
CA GLY A 12 2.07 -13.21 -24.01
C GLY A 12 1.78 -14.71 -24.11
N GLN A 13 2.34 -15.51 -23.21
CA GLN A 13 2.08 -16.96 -23.12
C GLN A 13 0.98 -17.30 -22.12
N VAL A 14 0.44 -16.31 -21.40
CA VAL A 14 -0.66 -16.49 -20.44
C VAL A 14 -1.89 -15.74 -20.91
N THR A 15 -3.02 -16.44 -21.05
CA THR A 15 -4.30 -15.82 -21.38
C THR A 15 -5.26 -16.02 -20.21
N VAL A 16 -5.65 -14.93 -19.55
CA VAL A 16 -6.63 -14.97 -18.46
C VAL A 16 -8.03 -15.00 -19.04
N THR A 17 -8.82 -16.01 -18.66
CA THR A 17 -10.19 -16.22 -19.11
C THR A 17 -11.22 -16.02 -18.01
N ASP A 18 -10.78 -15.82 -16.76
CA ASP A 18 -11.65 -15.42 -15.67
C ASP A 18 -12.38 -14.12 -16.02
N LYS A 19 -13.70 -14.09 -15.79
CA LYS A 19 -14.54 -12.98 -16.24
C LYS A 19 -14.29 -11.68 -15.50
N TYR A 20 -13.99 -11.74 -14.20
CA TYR A 20 -13.73 -10.55 -13.39
C TYR A 20 -12.39 -9.91 -13.79
N CYS A 21 -11.35 -10.72 -13.87
CA CYS A 21 -10.02 -10.30 -14.31
C CYS A 21 -10.03 -9.80 -15.76
N ALA A 22 -10.72 -10.50 -16.66
CA ALA A 22 -10.84 -10.09 -18.06
C ALA A 22 -11.58 -8.74 -18.21
N ASN A 23 -12.63 -8.50 -17.41
CA ASN A 23 -13.31 -7.20 -17.40
C ASN A 23 -12.35 -6.09 -16.90
N ALA A 24 -11.65 -6.33 -15.81
CA ALA A 24 -10.69 -5.38 -15.23
C ALA A 24 -9.60 -5.00 -16.25
N PHE A 25 -8.99 -5.98 -16.90
CA PHE A 25 -8.00 -5.79 -17.95
C PHE A 25 -8.55 -5.00 -19.15
N ASN A 26 -9.76 -5.33 -19.62
CA ASN A 26 -10.37 -4.63 -20.75
C ASN A 26 -10.71 -3.16 -20.43
N LYS A 27 -11.15 -2.88 -19.20
CA LYS A 27 -11.38 -1.50 -18.72
C LYS A 27 -10.10 -0.69 -18.73
N GLU A 28 -9.01 -1.29 -18.26
CA GLU A 28 -7.70 -0.64 -18.20
C GLU A 28 -7.14 -0.33 -19.60
N ILE A 29 -7.23 -1.30 -20.53
CA ILE A 29 -6.83 -1.05 -21.92
C ILE A 29 -7.64 0.10 -22.54
N ALA A 30 -8.95 0.13 -22.31
CA ALA A 30 -9.81 1.20 -22.82
C ALA A 30 -9.38 2.57 -22.23
N TYR A 31 -9.01 2.60 -20.95
CA TYR A 31 -8.52 3.81 -20.29
C TYR A 31 -7.18 4.27 -20.88
N LEU A 32 -6.20 3.37 -21.02
CA LEU A 32 -4.90 3.69 -21.64
C LEU A 32 -5.06 4.25 -23.06
N LEU A 33 -5.90 3.63 -23.88
CA LEU A 33 -6.15 4.07 -25.27
C LEU A 33 -6.97 5.36 -25.37
N SER A 34 -7.53 5.86 -24.28
CA SER A 34 -8.25 7.13 -24.24
C SER A 34 -7.37 8.35 -24.04
N PHE A 35 -6.08 8.15 -23.70
CA PHE A 35 -5.18 9.27 -23.45
C PHE A 35 -4.78 10.00 -24.73
N ASP A 36 -4.75 11.32 -24.63
CA ASP A 36 -4.13 12.20 -25.60
C ASP A 36 -2.62 12.29 -25.33
N THR A 37 -1.82 11.76 -26.24
CA THR A 37 -0.35 11.69 -26.10
C THR A 37 0.31 13.08 -26.13
N ASP A 38 -0.24 14.06 -26.81
CA ASP A 38 0.30 15.42 -26.78
C ASP A 38 0.10 16.07 -25.42
N ARG A 39 -1.01 15.77 -24.73
CA ARG A 39 -1.23 16.19 -23.34
C ARG A 39 -0.30 15.50 -22.35
N LEU A 40 -0.05 14.19 -22.51
CA LEU A 40 0.92 13.44 -21.68
C LEU A 40 2.33 14.02 -21.84
N LEU A 41 2.70 14.44 -23.05
CA LEU A 41 4.03 14.97 -23.35
C LEU A 41 4.17 16.48 -23.13
N ALA A 42 3.08 17.23 -22.86
CA ALA A 42 3.09 18.68 -22.77
C ALA A 42 4.13 19.22 -21.78
N GLY A 43 4.23 18.62 -20.59
CA GLY A 43 5.20 19.01 -19.58
C GLY A 43 6.65 18.77 -19.98
N PHE A 44 6.93 17.69 -20.65
CA PHE A 44 8.27 17.36 -21.14
C PHE A 44 8.70 18.30 -22.26
N ARG A 45 7.79 18.65 -23.19
CA ARG A 45 8.04 19.62 -24.24
C ARG A 45 8.28 21.02 -23.67
N GLU A 46 7.47 21.44 -22.69
CA GLU A 46 7.68 22.72 -22.00
C GLU A 46 9.08 22.77 -21.36
N THR A 47 9.49 21.72 -20.65
CA THR A 47 10.83 21.63 -20.05
C THR A 47 11.95 21.69 -21.11
N ALA A 48 11.72 21.10 -22.28
CA ALA A 48 12.68 21.12 -23.38
C ALA A 48 12.64 22.42 -24.20
N GLY A 49 11.74 23.35 -23.90
CA GLY A 49 11.54 24.58 -24.68
C GLY A 49 10.92 24.34 -26.07
N LEU A 50 10.24 23.20 -26.25
CA LEU A 50 9.54 22.85 -27.48
C LEU A 50 8.09 23.33 -27.48
N ASP A 51 7.50 23.45 -28.67
CA ASP A 51 6.08 23.71 -28.80
C ASP A 51 5.24 22.55 -28.23
N MET A 52 4.31 22.87 -27.33
CA MET A 52 3.36 21.92 -26.74
C MET A 52 2.28 21.47 -27.74
N ARG A 53 2.32 21.89 -29.01
CA ARG A 53 1.38 21.55 -30.09
C ARG A 53 -0.07 21.94 -29.76
N GLY A 54 -0.25 23.01 -28.98
CA GLY A 54 -1.55 23.46 -28.50
C GLY A 54 -2.16 22.60 -27.41
N ALA A 55 -1.45 21.57 -26.93
CA ALA A 55 -1.89 20.72 -25.83
C ALA A 55 -1.68 21.42 -24.48
N VAL A 56 -2.57 21.08 -23.54
CA VAL A 56 -2.46 21.47 -22.12
C VAL A 56 -2.22 20.21 -21.29
N ARG A 57 -1.34 20.29 -20.27
CA ARG A 57 -1.12 19.19 -19.32
C ARG A 57 -2.45 18.62 -18.83
N TYR A 58 -2.48 17.36 -18.49
CA TYR A 58 -3.57 16.84 -17.66
C TYR A 58 -3.56 17.54 -16.30
N SER A 59 -4.72 17.74 -15.69
CA SER A 59 -4.85 18.43 -14.41
C SER A 59 -4.48 17.53 -13.22
N GLY A 60 -4.70 18.01 -12.01
CA GLY A 60 -4.30 17.33 -10.79
C GLY A 60 -2.79 17.28 -10.65
N TRP A 61 -2.26 16.16 -10.20
CA TRP A 61 -0.83 16.02 -9.92
C TRP A 61 0.06 16.11 -11.17
N GLU A 62 -0.46 15.85 -12.38
CA GLU A 62 0.30 16.04 -13.62
C GLU A 62 0.54 17.52 -13.95
N ASP A 63 -0.25 18.46 -13.45
CA ASP A 63 0.00 19.91 -13.56
C ASP A 63 0.65 20.46 -12.28
N TYR A 64 1.56 19.70 -11.65
CA TYR A 64 2.22 20.08 -10.43
C TYR A 64 3.71 19.68 -10.41
N LEU A 65 4.38 19.85 -9.25
CA LEU A 65 5.82 19.57 -9.11
C LEU A 65 6.18 18.08 -9.19
N ILE A 66 5.19 17.18 -9.18
CA ILE A 66 5.33 15.73 -9.40
C ILE A 66 4.93 15.30 -10.82
N GLY A 67 4.54 16.22 -11.68
CA GLY A 67 4.07 15.92 -13.04
C GLY A 67 5.06 15.07 -13.84
N GLY A 68 4.53 14.12 -14.64
CA GLY A 68 5.30 13.13 -15.38
C GLY A 68 5.36 11.75 -14.74
N HIS A 69 5.00 11.60 -13.45
CA HIS A 69 5.00 10.30 -12.80
C HIS A 69 3.96 9.34 -13.42
N CYS A 70 2.76 9.81 -13.70
CA CYS A 70 1.73 9.01 -14.38
C CYS A 70 2.11 8.68 -15.83
N VAL A 71 2.89 9.51 -16.50
CA VAL A 71 3.41 9.19 -17.85
C VAL A 71 4.31 7.96 -17.77
N GLY A 72 5.22 7.87 -16.77
CA GLY A 72 6.05 6.69 -16.54
C GLY A 72 5.22 5.43 -16.33
N HIS A 73 4.22 5.48 -15.46
CA HIS A 73 3.28 4.38 -15.23
C HIS A 73 2.49 4.00 -16.51
N CYS A 74 2.00 4.98 -17.27
CA CYS A 74 1.30 4.75 -18.52
C CYS A 74 2.20 4.04 -19.55
N MET A 75 3.49 4.38 -19.60
CA MET A 75 4.48 3.72 -20.46
C MET A 75 4.65 2.24 -20.10
N THR A 76 4.84 1.95 -18.79
CA THR A 76 4.90 0.58 -18.29
C THR A 76 3.62 -0.18 -18.59
N ALA A 77 2.46 0.40 -18.27
CA ALA A 77 1.16 -0.23 -18.48
C ALA A 77 0.85 -0.51 -19.96
N ALA A 78 1.19 0.41 -20.85
CA ALA A 78 1.02 0.21 -22.30
C ALA A 78 1.89 -0.96 -22.81
N ALA A 79 3.14 -1.06 -22.33
CA ALA A 79 4.03 -2.16 -22.68
C ALA A 79 3.56 -3.50 -22.11
N GLN A 80 3.09 -3.54 -20.87
CA GLN A 80 2.52 -4.73 -20.23
C GLN A 80 1.25 -5.20 -20.94
N ALA A 81 0.32 -4.28 -21.25
CA ALA A 81 -0.90 -4.59 -21.98
C ALA A 81 -0.60 -5.11 -23.39
N TYR A 82 0.35 -4.47 -24.10
CA TYR A 82 0.84 -4.96 -25.39
C TYR A 82 1.39 -6.40 -25.29
N ALA A 83 2.22 -6.68 -24.30
CA ALA A 83 2.81 -8.00 -24.09
C ALA A 83 1.76 -9.06 -23.67
N SER A 84 0.73 -8.67 -22.93
CA SER A 84 -0.33 -9.58 -22.44
C SER A 84 -1.37 -9.94 -23.51
N LEU A 85 -1.54 -9.11 -24.55
CA LEU A 85 -2.49 -9.39 -25.61
C LEU A 85 -1.96 -10.44 -26.60
N GLN A 86 -2.87 -11.33 -27.04
CA GLN A 86 -2.56 -12.34 -28.04
C GLN A 86 -2.34 -11.72 -29.44
N GLU A 87 -1.58 -12.44 -30.26
CA GLU A 87 -1.43 -12.04 -31.68
C GLU A 87 -2.81 -12.04 -32.37
N GLY A 88 -3.04 -10.98 -33.16
CA GLY A 88 -4.33 -10.77 -33.83
C GLY A 88 -5.32 -9.90 -33.09
N ASP A 89 -5.11 -9.56 -31.82
CA ASP A 89 -5.92 -8.54 -31.15
C ASP A 89 -5.56 -7.15 -31.69
N ASN A 90 -6.54 -6.46 -32.26
CA ASN A 90 -6.35 -5.15 -32.89
C ASN A 90 -5.89 -4.04 -31.92
N ARG A 91 -6.16 -4.20 -30.62
CA ARG A 91 -5.70 -3.26 -29.58
C ARG A 91 -4.20 -3.32 -29.36
N LYS A 92 -3.57 -4.45 -29.66
CA LYS A 92 -2.11 -4.65 -29.54
C LYS A 92 -1.34 -3.62 -30.34
N ALA A 93 -1.72 -3.39 -31.59
CA ALA A 93 -1.11 -2.37 -32.46
C ALA A 93 -1.32 -0.94 -31.93
N ALA A 94 -2.49 -0.65 -31.37
CA ALA A 94 -2.77 0.68 -30.79
C ALA A 94 -1.94 0.95 -29.53
N LEU A 95 -1.77 -0.05 -28.64
CA LEU A 95 -0.91 0.04 -27.46
C LEU A 95 0.57 0.20 -27.83
N TYR A 96 1.03 -0.55 -28.82
CA TYR A 96 2.38 -0.37 -29.34
C TYR A 96 2.61 1.05 -29.87
N LYS A 97 1.64 1.57 -30.63
CA LYS A 97 1.69 2.95 -31.12
C LYS A 97 1.71 3.96 -29.98
N LEU A 98 0.92 3.77 -28.94
CA LEU A 98 0.92 4.61 -27.74
C LEU A 98 2.32 4.64 -27.10
N ALA A 99 2.91 3.46 -26.84
CA ALA A 99 4.24 3.31 -26.26
C ALA A 99 5.33 3.98 -27.11
N VAL A 100 5.31 3.76 -28.44
CA VAL A 100 6.27 4.36 -29.38
C VAL A 100 6.10 5.88 -29.42
N THR A 101 4.87 6.39 -29.50
CA THR A 101 4.63 7.85 -29.57
C THR A 101 5.11 8.57 -28.32
N MET A 102 4.86 8.01 -27.14
CA MET A 102 5.39 8.56 -25.88
C MET A 102 6.91 8.55 -25.87
N THR A 103 7.52 7.43 -26.24
CA THR A 103 8.97 7.27 -26.26
C THR A 103 9.65 8.25 -27.23
N ASP A 104 9.12 8.39 -28.44
CA ASP A 104 9.69 9.28 -29.44
C ASP A 104 9.54 10.76 -29.04
N GLY A 105 8.42 11.13 -28.39
CA GLY A 105 8.25 12.45 -27.82
C GLY A 105 9.23 12.75 -26.69
N LEU A 106 9.50 11.79 -25.80
CA LEU A 106 10.54 11.92 -24.76
C LEU A 106 11.94 12.03 -25.37
N LYS A 107 12.21 11.24 -26.41
CA LYS A 107 13.48 11.31 -27.15
C LYS A 107 13.67 12.65 -27.82
N GLU A 108 12.63 13.22 -28.46
CA GLU A 108 12.66 14.56 -29.06
C GLU A 108 13.03 15.62 -27.99
N CYS A 109 12.42 15.55 -26.81
CA CYS A 109 12.75 16.44 -25.69
C CYS A 109 14.20 16.26 -25.23
N GLN A 110 14.66 15.04 -25.10
CA GLN A 110 16.02 14.72 -24.68
C GLN A 110 17.08 15.15 -25.69
N ASP A 111 16.81 14.98 -26.99
CA ASP A 111 17.68 15.42 -28.09
C ASP A 111 17.80 16.95 -28.10
N THR A 112 16.70 17.66 -27.79
CA THR A 112 16.65 19.13 -27.75
C THR A 112 17.45 19.69 -26.57
N LEU A 113 17.31 19.10 -25.39
CA LEU A 113 18.08 19.50 -24.20
C LEU A 113 19.58 19.15 -24.33
N GLY A 114 19.91 18.08 -25.01
CA GLY A 114 21.27 17.65 -25.30
C GLY A 114 22.06 17.11 -24.10
N THR A 115 21.47 17.10 -22.90
CA THR A 115 22.13 16.68 -21.65
C THR A 115 21.82 15.25 -21.23
N GLY A 116 20.83 14.62 -21.86
CA GLY A 116 20.25 13.34 -21.45
C GLY A 116 19.12 13.48 -20.45
N PHE A 117 18.88 14.66 -19.90
CA PHE A 117 17.80 14.98 -18.98
C PHE A 117 16.44 15.04 -19.71
N ILE A 118 15.41 14.59 -19.04
CA ILE A 118 14.00 14.80 -19.36
C ILE A 118 13.21 14.88 -18.07
N PHE A 119 12.22 15.77 -18.01
CA PHE A 119 11.37 15.90 -16.84
C PHE A 119 10.02 16.50 -17.25
N GLY A 120 8.91 16.00 -16.65
CA GLY A 120 7.56 16.40 -17.02
C GLY A 120 6.90 17.37 -16.05
N ALA A 121 7.50 17.60 -14.86
CA ALA A 121 6.90 18.42 -13.82
C ALA A 121 6.89 19.91 -14.17
N LYS A 122 6.10 20.66 -13.42
CA LYS A 122 6.00 22.12 -13.60
C LYS A 122 7.35 22.79 -13.37
N ILE A 123 7.72 23.71 -14.27
CA ILE A 123 8.99 24.44 -14.19
C ILE A 123 8.90 25.49 -13.07
N ILE A 124 9.86 25.49 -12.16
CA ILE A 124 10.00 26.48 -11.08
C ILE A 124 10.98 27.60 -11.43
N ASP A 125 11.96 27.34 -12.31
CA ASP A 125 12.90 28.32 -12.83
C ASP A 125 13.11 28.08 -14.32
N LYS A 126 12.71 29.05 -15.14
CA LYS A 126 12.87 28.98 -16.62
C LYS A 126 14.32 28.96 -17.10
N ASN A 127 15.25 29.45 -16.28
CA ASN A 127 16.67 29.47 -16.60
C ASN A 127 17.40 28.22 -16.12
N ASN A 128 16.75 27.42 -15.27
CA ASN A 128 17.30 26.18 -14.73
C ASN A 128 16.19 25.10 -14.63
N VAL A 129 16.02 24.33 -15.69
CA VAL A 129 15.00 23.26 -15.75
C VAL A 129 15.28 22.10 -14.77
N GLU A 130 16.48 22.02 -14.19
CA GLU A 130 16.89 21.04 -13.19
C GLU A 130 16.71 21.55 -11.74
N ALA A 131 16.13 22.74 -11.54
CA ALA A 131 16.07 23.44 -10.25
C ALA A 131 15.45 22.62 -9.12
N GLN A 132 14.46 21.74 -9.39
CA GLN A 132 13.89 20.88 -8.35
C GLN A 132 14.95 19.93 -7.77
N PHE A 133 15.81 19.37 -8.61
CA PHE A 133 16.89 18.47 -8.16
C PHE A 133 17.97 19.24 -7.36
N ASP A 134 18.33 20.45 -7.82
CA ASP A 134 19.26 21.31 -7.07
C ASP A 134 18.72 21.71 -5.71
N ASN A 135 17.41 21.94 -5.62
CA ASN A 135 16.74 22.29 -4.36
C ASN A 135 16.72 21.13 -3.38
N VAL A 136 16.38 19.92 -3.83
CA VAL A 136 16.42 18.70 -2.99
C VAL A 136 17.83 18.47 -2.43
N GLU A 137 18.86 18.60 -3.25
CA GLU A 137 20.26 18.44 -2.83
C GLU A 137 20.72 19.51 -1.82
N LYS A 138 20.03 20.65 -1.77
CA LYS A 138 20.26 21.74 -0.79
C LYS A 138 19.31 21.70 0.40
N ASN A 139 18.54 20.64 0.56
CA ASN A 139 17.49 20.50 1.58
C ASN A 139 16.39 21.59 1.47
N LEU A 140 16.04 21.96 0.24
CA LEU A 140 14.97 22.90 -0.06
C LEU A 140 13.83 22.14 -0.77
N SER A 141 12.89 21.62 0.01
CA SER A 141 11.81 20.75 -0.50
C SER A 141 10.41 21.27 -0.21
N ASN A 142 10.20 22.58 -0.27
CA ASN A 142 8.85 23.13 -0.19
C ASN A 142 8.03 22.67 -1.40
N ILE A 143 7.02 21.83 -1.17
CA ILE A 143 6.22 21.18 -2.21
C ILE A 143 5.41 22.16 -3.08
N MET A 144 5.18 23.37 -2.60
CA MET A 144 4.41 24.38 -3.35
C MET A 144 5.30 25.20 -4.32
N THR A 145 6.58 25.42 -4.00
CA THR A 145 7.39 26.43 -4.68
C THR A 145 8.81 26.02 -5.04
N GLN A 146 9.37 24.98 -4.41
CA GLN A 146 10.79 24.65 -4.54
C GLN A 146 11.07 23.28 -5.14
N ALA A 147 10.54 22.23 -4.55
CA ALA A 147 10.60 20.85 -5.03
C ALA A 147 9.58 20.00 -4.26
N TRP A 148 9.06 19.02 -4.93
CA TRP A 148 8.37 17.93 -4.27
C TRP A 148 9.31 16.72 -4.24
N VAL A 149 9.04 15.69 -5.02
CA VAL A 149 9.80 14.43 -5.03
C VAL A 149 10.35 14.11 -6.44
N PRO A 150 11.32 14.93 -6.95
CA PRO A 150 11.73 14.82 -8.34
C PRO A 150 12.38 13.47 -8.69
N TYR A 151 13.09 12.83 -7.75
CA TYR A 151 13.67 11.51 -7.98
C TYR A 151 12.61 10.41 -8.03
N TYR A 152 11.53 10.52 -7.24
CA TYR A 152 10.38 9.64 -7.37
C TYR A 152 9.74 9.71 -8.76
N THR A 153 9.50 10.91 -9.27
CA THR A 153 8.97 11.12 -10.63
C THR A 153 9.92 10.55 -11.69
N LEU A 154 11.22 10.83 -11.56
CA LEU A 154 12.23 10.35 -12.49
C LEU A 154 12.31 8.82 -12.55
N HIS A 155 12.21 8.17 -11.40
CA HIS A 155 12.15 6.71 -11.30
C HIS A 155 11.00 6.13 -12.15
N LYS A 156 9.81 6.73 -12.12
CA LYS A 156 8.67 6.24 -12.92
C LYS A 156 8.92 6.37 -14.42
N ILE A 157 9.47 7.50 -14.85
CA ILE A 157 9.82 7.73 -16.25
C ILE A 157 10.88 6.74 -16.74
N LEU A 158 11.91 6.53 -15.91
CA LEU A 158 13.00 5.58 -16.22
C LEU A 158 12.49 4.14 -16.30
N ALA A 159 11.70 3.71 -15.32
CA ALA A 159 11.08 2.38 -15.30
C ALA A 159 10.19 2.16 -16.53
N GLY A 160 9.36 3.15 -16.90
CA GLY A 160 8.50 3.09 -18.08
C GLY A 160 9.29 2.90 -19.38
N ALA A 161 10.39 3.63 -19.56
CA ALA A 161 11.25 3.47 -20.74
C ALA A 161 11.94 2.10 -20.77
N ILE A 162 12.41 1.58 -19.63
CA ILE A 162 13.00 0.24 -19.53
C ILE A 162 11.97 -0.84 -19.91
N ASP A 163 10.74 -0.74 -19.39
CA ASP A 163 9.70 -1.73 -19.63
C ASP A 163 9.23 -1.72 -21.10
N ILE A 164 9.12 -0.55 -21.74
CA ILE A 164 8.85 -0.48 -23.18
C ILE A 164 9.93 -1.24 -23.95
N TYR A 165 11.21 -1.01 -23.67
CA TYR A 165 12.28 -1.74 -24.35
C TYR A 165 12.18 -3.25 -24.10
N LYS A 166 12.03 -3.67 -22.86
CA LYS A 166 12.01 -5.11 -22.49
C LYS A 166 10.82 -5.86 -23.10
N LEU A 167 9.64 -5.22 -23.15
CA LEU A 167 8.40 -5.88 -23.54
C LEU A 167 8.05 -5.71 -25.01
N THR A 168 8.61 -4.68 -25.68
CA THR A 168 8.30 -4.40 -27.10
C THR A 168 9.51 -4.50 -28.02
N GLY A 169 10.73 -4.48 -27.50
CA GLY A 169 11.97 -4.42 -28.28
C GLY A 169 12.25 -3.05 -28.91
N TYR A 170 11.54 -1.98 -28.52
CA TYR A 170 11.69 -0.66 -29.14
C TYR A 170 12.98 0.04 -28.70
N GLU A 171 13.97 0.12 -29.58
CA GLU A 171 15.34 0.58 -29.28
C GLU A 171 15.43 2.04 -28.81
N ASN A 172 14.53 2.94 -29.27
CA ASN A 172 14.53 4.33 -28.79
C ASN A 172 14.24 4.41 -27.29
N ALA A 173 13.45 3.47 -26.72
CA ALA A 173 13.16 3.45 -25.31
C ALA A 173 14.43 3.12 -24.47
N LYS A 174 15.25 2.15 -24.93
CA LYS A 174 16.58 1.90 -24.36
C LYS A 174 17.49 3.11 -24.46
N THR A 175 17.46 3.81 -25.59
CA THR A 175 18.24 5.04 -25.81
C THR A 175 17.85 6.13 -24.81
N VAL A 176 16.56 6.38 -24.64
CA VAL A 176 16.02 7.38 -23.67
C VAL A 176 16.42 6.99 -22.25
N ALA A 177 16.20 5.75 -21.86
CA ALA A 177 16.54 5.24 -20.53
C ALA A 177 18.05 5.34 -20.25
N SER A 178 18.87 4.91 -21.19
CA SER A 178 20.33 4.96 -21.05
C SER A 178 20.86 6.37 -20.87
N ARG A 179 20.40 7.32 -21.69
CA ARG A 179 20.82 8.74 -21.59
C ARG A 179 20.37 9.38 -20.28
N LEU A 180 19.15 9.03 -19.82
CA LEU A 180 18.64 9.52 -18.54
C LEU A 180 19.46 8.92 -17.37
N GLY A 181 19.82 7.64 -17.44
CA GLY A 181 20.72 7.01 -16.47
C GLY A 181 22.10 7.64 -16.46
N ASP A 182 22.66 7.97 -17.64
CA ASP A 182 23.94 8.69 -17.75
C ASP A 182 23.85 10.10 -17.10
N TRP A 183 22.70 10.78 -17.23
CA TRP A 183 22.46 12.06 -16.56
C TRP A 183 22.41 11.87 -15.02
N VAL A 184 21.67 10.86 -14.55
CA VAL A 184 21.61 10.54 -13.12
C VAL A 184 23.02 10.29 -12.58
N TYR A 185 23.80 9.41 -13.22
CA TYR A 185 25.16 9.10 -12.81
C TYR A 185 26.04 10.35 -12.68
N ARG A 186 26.05 11.22 -13.71
CA ARG A 186 26.84 12.46 -13.66
C ARG A 186 26.43 13.39 -12.52
N ARG A 187 25.20 13.30 -12.06
CA ARG A 187 24.70 14.09 -10.93
C ARG A 187 25.09 13.47 -9.60
N VAL A 188 24.73 12.20 -9.39
CA VAL A 188 24.87 11.52 -8.10
C VAL A 188 26.33 11.18 -7.76
N SER A 189 27.18 10.97 -8.77
CA SER A 189 28.62 10.73 -8.56
C SER A 189 29.38 11.92 -7.96
N ARG A 190 28.75 13.09 -7.90
CA ARG A 190 29.31 14.32 -7.30
C ARG A 190 28.82 14.58 -5.89
N TRP A 191 27.90 13.76 -5.40
CA TRP A 191 27.34 13.97 -4.07
C TRP A 191 28.39 13.74 -2.99
N SER A 192 28.42 14.62 -1.99
CA SER A 192 29.04 14.32 -0.71
C SER A 192 28.17 13.35 0.08
N GLU A 193 28.72 12.73 1.11
CA GLU A 193 27.94 11.91 2.05
C GLU A 193 26.78 12.70 2.68
N GLU A 194 26.97 14.00 2.93
CA GLU A 194 25.94 14.88 3.46
C GLU A 194 24.82 15.09 2.44
N THR A 195 25.17 15.41 1.19
CA THR A 195 24.17 15.55 0.10
C THR A 195 23.40 14.25 -0.12
N GLN A 196 24.10 13.13 -0.16
CA GLN A 196 23.47 11.81 -0.28
C GLN A 196 22.46 11.57 0.86
N ARG A 197 22.86 11.82 2.10
CA ARG A 197 21.97 11.66 3.26
C ARG A 197 20.75 12.58 3.17
N THR A 198 20.93 13.81 2.72
CA THR A 198 19.84 14.77 2.50
C THR A 198 18.84 14.25 1.47
N VAL A 199 19.33 13.79 0.32
CA VAL A 199 18.47 13.26 -0.75
C VAL A 199 17.75 11.98 -0.31
N LEU A 200 18.43 11.07 0.39
CA LEU A 200 17.83 9.84 0.91
C LEU A 200 16.76 10.08 1.99
N GLY A 201 16.81 11.23 2.65
CA GLY A 201 15.77 11.70 3.59
C GLY A 201 14.50 12.23 2.91
N ILE A 202 14.54 12.42 1.60
CA ILE A 202 13.40 12.87 0.80
C ILE A 202 12.94 11.69 -0.07
N GLU A 203 11.65 11.54 -0.29
CA GLU A 203 11.09 10.42 -1.04
C GLU A 203 11.67 10.31 -2.45
N TYR A 204 12.41 9.26 -2.71
CA TYR A 204 13.03 8.99 -4.02
C TYR A 204 12.46 7.73 -4.70
N GLY A 205 11.52 7.06 -4.05
CA GLY A 205 10.86 5.85 -4.58
C GLY A 205 11.87 4.73 -4.88
N GLY A 206 11.71 4.08 -6.03
CA GLY A 206 12.55 2.98 -6.48
C GLY A 206 13.68 3.39 -7.41
N MET A 207 14.41 4.46 -7.12
CA MET A 207 15.56 4.86 -7.97
C MET A 207 16.63 3.76 -8.04
N ASN A 208 16.95 3.10 -6.93
CA ASN A 208 17.86 1.94 -6.95
C ASN A 208 17.27 0.77 -7.75
N ASP A 209 15.97 0.46 -7.60
CA ASP A 209 15.26 -0.59 -8.34
C ASP A 209 15.41 -0.39 -9.87
N CYS A 210 15.03 0.78 -10.39
CA CYS A 210 15.08 1.04 -11.83
C CYS A 210 16.52 1.18 -12.38
N LEU A 211 17.47 1.69 -11.61
CA LEU A 211 18.87 1.84 -12.05
C LEU A 211 19.61 0.48 -12.10
N TYR A 212 19.36 -0.43 -11.16
CA TYR A 212 19.87 -1.81 -11.28
C TYR A 212 19.27 -2.52 -12.50
N GLU A 213 17.98 -2.34 -12.76
CA GLU A 213 17.35 -2.88 -13.97
C GLU A 213 17.93 -2.25 -15.24
N LEU A 214 18.22 -0.94 -15.22
CA LEU A 214 18.88 -0.27 -16.33
C LEU A 214 20.28 -0.83 -16.61
N TYR A 215 21.05 -1.10 -15.55
CA TYR A 215 22.34 -1.78 -15.69
C TYR A 215 22.18 -3.14 -16.37
N ALA A 216 21.18 -3.93 -15.97
CA ALA A 216 20.93 -5.24 -16.60
C ALA A 216 20.61 -5.12 -18.10
N VAL A 217 19.97 -4.03 -18.53
CA VAL A 217 19.61 -3.75 -19.93
C VAL A 217 20.79 -3.19 -20.75
N THR A 218 21.59 -2.32 -20.12
CA THR A 218 22.63 -1.56 -20.86
C THR A 218 24.03 -2.12 -20.71
N GLY A 219 24.31 -2.79 -19.60
CA GLY A 219 25.65 -3.24 -19.22
C GLY A 219 26.62 -2.12 -18.82
N LYS A 220 26.15 -0.87 -18.67
CA LYS A 220 26.96 0.27 -18.27
C LYS A 220 27.14 0.28 -16.76
N GLU A 221 28.38 0.16 -16.29
CA GLU A 221 28.70 0.16 -14.84
C GLU A 221 28.26 1.44 -14.13
N GLU A 222 28.27 2.57 -14.81
CA GLU A 222 27.79 3.86 -14.31
C GLU A 222 26.35 3.79 -13.77
N HIS A 223 25.50 2.98 -14.38
CA HIS A 223 24.11 2.80 -13.92
C HIS A 223 24.05 2.02 -12.60
N ALA A 224 24.91 1.00 -12.43
CA ALA A 224 25.01 0.28 -11.17
C ALA A 224 25.59 1.16 -10.06
N ILE A 225 26.63 1.94 -10.37
CA ILE A 225 27.24 2.90 -9.43
C ILE A 225 26.22 3.96 -9.00
N ALA A 226 25.42 4.49 -9.95
CA ALA A 226 24.35 5.42 -9.65
C ALA A 226 23.27 4.77 -8.73
N ALA A 227 22.93 3.51 -8.96
CA ALA A 227 21.98 2.77 -8.11
C ALA A 227 22.46 2.65 -6.67
N HIS A 228 23.77 2.39 -6.46
CA HIS A 228 24.38 2.32 -5.13
C HIS A 228 24.17 3.61 -4.30
N CYS A 229 24.13 4.77 -4.96
CA CYS A 229 23.89 6.05 -4.28
C CYS A 229 22.48 6.18 -3.69
N PHE A 230 21.52 5.35 -4.13
CA PHE A 230 20.15 5.30 -3.63
C PHE A 230 19.88 4.11 -2.70
N ASP A 231 20.88 3.33 -2.33
CA ASP A 231 20.76 2.29 -1.31
C ASP A 231 20.82 2.93 0.09
N GLU A 232 19.70 2.93 0.80
CA GLU A 232 19.60 3.47 2.17
C GLU A 232 20.05 2.41 3.19
N VAL A 233 21.36 2.11 3.19
CA VAL A 233 21.95 1.05 4.01
C VAL A 233 21.61 1.17 5.51
N PRO A 234 21.59 2.36 6.14
CA PRO A 234 21.18 2.48 7.54
C PRO A 234 19.76 1.98 7.81
N LEU A 235 18.81 2.26 6.94
CA LEU A 235 17.45 1.72 7.03
C LEU A 235 17.44 0.21 6.85
N PHE A 236 18.17 -0.29 5.85
CA PHE A 236 18.26 -1.74 5.59
C PHE A 236 18.82 -2.50 6.78
N GLU A 237 19.86 -1.98 7.42
CA GLU A 237 20.47 -2.58 8.62
C GLU A 237 19.52 -2.56 9.82
N ASN A 238 18.80 -1.47 10.06
CA ASN A 238 17.81 -1.39 11.14
C ASN A 238 16.70 -2.45 10.98
N VAL A 239 16.19 -2.61 9.77
CA VAL A 239 15.17 -3.63 9.47
C VAL A 239 15.76 -5.04 9.62
N TYR A 240 16.97 -5.26 9.13
CA TYR A 240 17.64 -6.56 9.22
C TYR A 240 17.94 -6.97 10.66
N ALA A 241 18.32 -6.02 11.49
CA ALA A 241 18.54 -6.23 12.92
C ALA A 241 17.24 -6.52 13.69
N GLY A 242 16.08 -6.27 13.07
CA GLY A 242 14.78 -6.43 13.74
C GLY A 242 14.52 -5.32 14.77
N THR A 243 15.08 -4.12 14.55
CA THR A 243 14.86 -2.96 15.42
C THR A 243 13.36 -2.73 15.57
N GLU A 244 12.90 -2.58 16.79
CA GLU A 244 11.49 -2.31 17.11
C GLU A 244 11.06 -0.98 16.48
N ASN A 245 9.86 -0.97 15.90
CA ASN A 245 9.28 0.19 15.22
C ASN A 245 10.18 0.80 14.12
N ALA A 246 11.04 -0.01 13.48
CA ALA A 246 11.99 0.47 12.45
C ALA A 246 11.29 1.16 11.27
N LEU A 247 10.03 0.81 11.02
CA LEU A 247 9.22 1.37 9.93
C LEU A 247 8.27 2.49 10.39
N ASN A 248 8.13 2.71 11.69
CA ASN A 248 7.18 3.71 12.20
C ASN A 248 7.39 5.08 11.54
N ASN A 249 6.30 5.70 11.12
CA ASN A 249 6.27 6.99 10.44
C ASN A 249 7.07 7.05 9.11
N LYS A 250 7.38 5.90 8.51
CA LYS A 250 7.96 5.84 7.15
C LYS A 250 6.85 5.79 6.11
N HIS A 251 6.96 6.63 5.11
CA HIS A 251 6.04 6.61 3.97
C HIS A 251 6.16 5.26 3.23
N ALA A 252 5.13 4.43 3.28
CA ALA A 252 5.20 3.04 2.87
C ALA A 252 5.45 2.87 1.37
N ASN A 253 4.72 3.62 0.52
CA ASN A 253 4.88 3.57 -0.93
C ASN A 253 6.32 3.86 -1.38
N THR A 254 7.00 4.79 -0.73
CA THR A 254 8.38 5.17 -1.10
C THR A 254 9.44 4.35 -0.37
N THR A 255 9.08 3.64 0.70
CA THR A 255 9.99 2.75 1.44
C THR A 255 10.05 1.34 0.84
N ILE A 256 8.93 0.74 0.47
CA ILE A 256 8.89 -0.63 -0.10
C ILE A 256 9.79 -0.76 -1.35
N PRO A 257 9.78 0.16 -2.32
CA PRO A 257 10.64 0.07 -3.51
C PRO A 257 12.15 0.09 -3.22
N LYS A 258 12.58 0.68 -2.09
CA LYS A 258 13.99 0.67 -1.67
C LYS A 258 14.49 -0.77 -1.44
N PHE A 259 13.65 -1.60 -0.79
CA PHE A 259 13.94 -3.01 -0.55
C PHE A 259 13.78 -3.89 -1.80
N LEU A 260 12.90 -3.51 -2.73
CA LEU A 260 12.87 -4.12 -4.06
C LEU A 260 14.18 -3.83 -4.81
N GLY A 261 14.70 -2.60 -4.72
CA GLY A 261 16.01 -2.24 -5.25
C GLY A 261 17.15 -3.02 -4.59
N ALA A 262 17.11 -3.19 -3.27
CA ALA A 262 18.07 -4.04 -2.56
C ALA A 262 18.04 -5.50 -3.09
N LEU A 263 16.84 -6.06 -3.27
CA LEU A 263 16.68 -7.40 -3.84
C LEU A 263 17.20 -7.48 -5.30
N LYS A 264 17.01 -6.44 -6.10
CA LYS A 264 17.57 -6.38 -7.46
C LYS A 264 19.09 -6.25 -7.45
N ARG A 265 19.67 -5.53 -6.49
CA ARG A 265 21.13 -5.54 -6.32
C ARG A 265 21.66 -6.96 -6.16
N TYR A 266 21.06 -7.76 -5.28
CA TYR A 266 21.39 -9.18 -5.15
C TYR A 266 21.17 -9.95 -6.46
N ALA A 267 19.98 -9.87 -7.04
CA ALA A 267 19.60 -10.66 -8.20
C ALA A 267 20.46 -10.39 -9.46
N ILE A 268 20.94 -9.16 -9.60
CA ILE A 268 21.63 -8.69 -10.81
C ILE A 268 23.14 -8.63 -10.61
N LEU A 269 23.63 -8.20 -9.44
CA LEU A 269 25.05 -7.88 -9.27
C LEU A 269 25.83 -8.90 -8.45
N ASP A 270 25.20 -9.76 -7.66
CA ASP A 270 25.93 -10.70 -6.81
C ASP A 270 26.90 -11.56 -7.62
N GLY A 271 28.18 -11.55 -7.20
CA GLY A 271 29.29 -12.22 -7.87
C GLY A 271 29.75 -11.58 -9.19
N ARG A 272 29.19 -10.42 -9.62
CA ARG A 272 29.68 -9.67 -10.79
C ARG A 272 30.72 -8.62 -10.40
N THR A 273 31.52 -8.23 -11.38
CA THR A 273 32.48 -7.12 -11.20
C THR A 273 31.84 -5.81 -11.64
N VAL A 274 31.92 -4.81 -10.77
CA VAL A 274 31.52 -3.41 -11.04
C VAL A 274 32.62 -2.51 -10.49
N ASP A 275 33.08 -1.53 -11.25
CA ASP A 275 34.17 -0.60 -10.88
C ASP A 275 35.44 -1.35 -10.43
N GLY A 276 35.72 -2.48 -11.07
CA GLY A 276 36.91 -3.31 -10.79
C GLY A 276 36.81 -4.17 -9.53
N GLU A 277 35.72 -4.13 -8.78
CA GLU A 277 35.49 -4.91 -7.58
C GLU A 277 34.39 -5.96 -7.76
N THR A 278 34.56 -7.14 -7.16
CA THR A 278 33.51 -8.17 -7.14
C THR A 278 32.47 -7.79 -6.11
N VAL A 279 31.20 -7.65 -6.54
CA VAL A 279 30.08 -7.30 -5.68
C VAL A 279 29.67 -8.51 -4.85
N ASP A 280 29.77 -8.41 -3.52
CA ASP A 280 29.12 -9.31 -2.57
C ASP A 280 27.77 -8.69 -2.15
N ALA A 281 26.69 -9.22 -2.70
CA ALA A 281 25.34 -8.72 -2.43
C ALA A 281 24.48 -9.70 -1.62
N GLY A 282 25.07 -10.78 -1.06
CA GLY A 282 24.29 -11.80 -0.31
C GLY A 282 23.44 -11.22 0.82
N ARG A 283 23.96 -10.21 1.53
CA ARG A 283 23.22 -9.52 2.62
C ARG A 283 21.97 -8.77 2.14
N TYR A 284 21.95 -8.31 0.87
CA TYR A 284 20.83 -7.58 0.28
C TYR A 284 19.58 -8.46 0.06
N LEU A 285 19.76 -9.77 -0.17
CA LEU A 285 18.65 -10.72 -0.10
C LEU A 285 18.04 -10.72 1.30
N GLY A 286 18.87 -10.84 2.34
CA GLY A 286 18.40 -10.83 3.73
C GLY A 286 17.69 -9.53 4.13
N TYR A 287 18.10 -8.37 3.61
CA TYR A 287 17.38 -7.11 3.82
C TYR A 287 15.95 -7.19 3.28
N ALA A 288 15.78 -7.67 2.06
CA ALA A 288 14.48 -7.79 1.42
C ALA A 288 13.57 -8.81 2.11
N GLU A 289 14.11 -9.98 2.50
CA GLU A 289 13.37 -11.02 3.23
C GLU A 289 12.89 -10.51 4.59
N ARG A 290 13.77 -9.88 5.37
CA ARG A 290 13.42 -9.33 6.68
C ARG A 290 12.42 -8.19 6.61
N PHE A 291 12.55 -7.31 5.62
CA PHE A 291 11.58 -6.26 5.39
C PHE A 291 10.21 -6.84 5.05
N TRP A 292 10.17 -7.82 4.14
CA TRP A 292 8.92 -8.48 3.75
C TRP A 292 8.25 -9.15 4.97
N ASP A 293 9.02 -9.91 5.76
CA ASP A 293 8.53 -10.55 6.99
C ASP A 293 7.98 -9.50 7.99
N MET A 294 8.67 -8.37 8.16
CA MET A 294 8.25 -7.28 9.05
C MET A 294 6.93 -6.68 8.58
N VAL A 295 6.80 -6.31 7.32
CA VAL A 295 5.57 -5.71 6.79
C VAL A 295 4.40 -6.68 6.88
N VAL A 296 4.60 -7.94 6.48
CA VAL A 296 3.49 -8.92 6.44
C VAL A 296 3.04 -9.33 7.83
N GLN A 297 3.97 -9.48 8.78
CA GLN A 297 3.64 -9.97 10.12
C GLN A 297 3.18 -8.87 11.07
N LYS A 298 3.66 -7.62 10.90
CA LYS A 298 3.46 -6.56 11.88
C LYS A 298 2.57 -5.42 11.40
N HIS A 299 2.47 -5.19 10.06
CA HIS A 299 1.84 -4.00 9.50
C HIS A 299 0.75 -4.30 8.48
N SER A 300 0.42 -5.57 8.21
CA SER A 300 -0.55 -5.92 7.17
C SER A 300 -1.90 -6.33 7.74
N TYR A 301 -2.96 -5.75 7.18
CA TYR A 301 -4.34 -6.15 7.41
C TYR A 301 -4.67 -7.46 6.68
N ILE A 302 -5.82 -8.05 6.98
CA ILE A 302 -6.28 -9.33 6.41
C ILE A 302 -6.32 -9.34 4.87
N THR A 303 -6.51 -8.18 4.24
CA THR A 303 -6.48 -8.02 2.77
C THR A 303 -5.08 -8.08 2.18
N GLY A 304 -4.04 -8.04 3.00
CA GLY A 304 -2.65 -7.87 2.61
C GLY A 304 -2.23 -6.41 2.41
N GLY A 305 -3.16 -5.46 2.53
CA GLY A 305 -2.86 -4.03 2.53
C GLY A 305 -2.21 -3.59 3.84
N ASN A 306 -1.51 -2.47 3.82
CA ASN A 306 -0.78 -1.90 4.95
C ASN A 306 -0.87 -0.38 4.94
N SER A 307 -0.43 0.23 6.00
CA SER A 307 -0.38 1.68 6.26
C SER A 307 -1.70 2.33 6.66
N GLU A 308 -1.55 3.43 7.34
CA GLU A 308 -2.57 4.45 7.55
C GLU A 308 -2.03 5.78 7.01
N TRP A 309 -2.84 6.53 6.28
CA TRP A 309 -2.44 7.78 5.62
C TRP A 309 -1.04 7.71 4.99
N GLU A 310 -0.79 6.67 4.14
CA GLU A 310 0.47 6.40 3.42
C GLU A 310 1.65 5.92 4.29
N HIS A 311 1.57 5.97 5.62
CA HIS A 311 2.69 5.67 6.52
C HIS A 311 2.51 4.37 7.28
N PHE A 312 3.62 3.70 7.56
CA PHE A 312 3.62 2.62 8.54
C PHE A 312 3.49 3.20 9.94
N GLY A 313 2.69 2.54 10.78
CA GLY A 313 2.61 2.81 12.21
C GLY A 313 3.63 2.02 13.04
N CYS A 314 3.38 1.92 14.33
CA CYS A 314 4.15 1.07 15.23
C CYS A 314 3.92 -0.42 14.95
N ASP A 315 4.91 -1.23 15.32
CA ASP A 315 4.85 -2.69 15.18
C ASP A 315 3.60 -3.25 15.89
N TYR A 316 2.81 -4.06 15.19
CA TYR A 316 1.62 -4.75 15.71
C TYR A 316 0.46 -3.84 16.16
N ILE A 317 0.45 -2.56 15.79
CA ILE A 317 -0.66 -1.65 16.02
C ILE A 317 -1.47 -1.54 14.73
N LEU A 318 -2.64 -2.14 14.69
CA LEU A 318 -3.51 -2.19 13.52
C LEU A 318 -4.96 -1.80 13.84
N ASP A 319 -5.53 -2.28 14.96
CA ASP A 319 -6.91 -1.94 15.33
C ASP A 319 -7.06 -0.46 15.66
N ALA A 320 -6.11 0.09 16.41
CA ALA A 320 -6.10 1.50 16.77
C ALA A 320 -5.90 2.44 15.56
N GLU A 321 -5.28 1.93 14.48
CA GLU A 321 -5.02 2.68 13.25
C GLU A 321 -6.04 2.40 12.13
N ARG A 322 -7.17 1.75 12.40
CA ARG A 322 -8.22 1.56 11.39
C ARG A 322 -8.99 2.86 11.14
N THR A 323 -8.92 3.35 9.92
CA THR A 323 -9.56 4.59 9.46
C THR A 323 -10.17 4.41 8.07
N ASN A 324 -10.57 5.52 7.45
CA ASN A 324 -10.95 5.58 6.03
C ASN A 324 -9.75 5.72 5.09
N THR A 325 -8.54 5.93 5.59
CA THR A 325 -7.32 6.19 4.82
C THR A 325 -6.27 5.09 4.96
N ASN A 326 -6.71 3.85 5.23
CA ASN A 326 -5.83 2.69 5.25
C ASN A 326 -5.51 2.15 3.86
N CYS A 327 -4.47 1.35 3.78
CA CYS A 327 -4.15 0.49 2.66
C CYS A 327 -4.06 1.24 1.33
N GLU A 328 -3.08 2.13 1.21
CA GLU A 328 -2.76 2.78 -0.06
C GLU A 328 -2.51 1.72 -1.15
N THR A 329 -3.15 1.89 -2.31
CA THR A 329 -3.04 0.92 -3.42
C THR A 329 -1.61 0.78 -3.94
N CYS A 330 -0.78 1.82 -3.89
CA CYS A 330 0.62 1.75 -4.29
C CYS A 330 1.46 0.84 -3.38
N ASN A 331 1.11 0.74 -2.10
CA ASN A 331 1.82 -0.13 -1.16
C ASN A 331 1.63 -1.60 -1.53
N THR A 332 0.40 -2.01 -1.80
CA THR A 332 0.10 -3.37 -2.25
C THR A 332 0.73 -3.68 -3.60
N TYR A 333 0.70 -2.74 -4.54
CA TYR A 333 1.40 -2.86 -5.82
C TYR A 333 2.90 -3.16 -5.63
N ASN A 334 3.60 -2.41 -4.79
CA ASN A 334 5.02 -2.60 -4.53
C ASN A 334 5.30 -3.89 -3.76
N MET A 335 4.46 -4.25 -2.77
CA MET A 335 4.59 -5.51 -2.03
C MET A 335 4.41 -6.73 -2.94
N LEU A 336 3.53 -6.67 -3.94
CA LEU A 336 3.39 -7.76 -4.91
C LEU A 336 4.62 -7.88 -5.83
N LYS A 337 5.22 -6.77 -6.26
CA LYS A 337 6.50 -6.78 -7.00
C LYS A 337 7.61 -7.45 -6.17
N LEU A 338 7.72 -7.08 -4.89
CA LEU A 338 8.70 -7.64 -3.97
C LEU A 338 8.47 -9.13 -3.73
N SER A 339 7.23 -9.53 -3.44
CA SER A 339 6.85 -10.93 -3.19
C SER A 339 7.13 -11.81 -4.40
N ARG A 340 6.79 -11.33 -5.60
CA ARG A 340 7.05 -12.06 -6.85
C ARG A 340 8.54 -12.30 -7.07
N LEU A 341 9.38 -11.27 -6.92
CA LEU A 341 10.82 -11.41 -7.10
C LEU A 341 11.46 -12.30 -6.02
N LEU A 342 11.01 -12.21 -4.76
CA LEU A 342 11.42 -13.12 -3.69
C LEU A 342 11.05 -14.57 -4.03
N PHE A 343 9.86 -14.81 -4.56
CA PHE A 343 9.45 -16.14 -5.03
C PHE A 343 10.34 -16.65 -6.18
N GLU A 344 10.65 -15.82 -7.17
CA GLU A 344 11.53 -16.19 -8.30
C GLU A 344 12.94 -16.61 -7.82
N ILE A 345 13.44 -15.99 -6.77
CA ILE A 345 14.78 -16.27 -6.22
C ILE A 345 14.77 -17.46 -5.27
N THR A 346 13.82 -17.52 -4.35
CA THR A 346 13.83 -18.48 -3.23
C THR A 346 13.00 -19.73 -3.49
N GLY A 347 11.88 -19.59 -4.20
CA GLY A 347 10.87 -20.63 -4.38
C GLY A 347 9.98 -20.86 -3.16
N GLU A 348 10.07 -20.01 -2.12
CA GLU A 348 9.29 -20.19 -0.90
C GLU A 348 7.81 -19.84 -1.11
N LYS A 349 6.95 -20.79 -0.77
CA LYS A 349 5.50 -20.73 -0.94
C LYS A 349 4.86 -19.49 -0.23
N LYS A 350 5.42 -19.03 0.91
CA LYS A 350 4.87 -17.90 1.67
C LYS A 350 4.68 -16.65 0.81
N TYR A 351 5.57 -16.40 -0.16
CA TYR A 351 5.49 -15.27 -1.07
C TYR A 351 4.34 -15.42 -2.07
N ALA A 352 4.08 -16.64 -2.52
CA ALA A 352 2.95 -16.94 -3.40
C ALA A 352 1.60 -16.88 -2.66
N ASP A 353 1.55 -17.32 -1.39
CA ASP A 353 0.35 -17.22 -0.55
C ASP A 353 -0.04 -15.76 -0.27
N TYR A 354 0.94 -14.92 0.10
CA TYR A 354 0.71 -13.49 0.28
C TYR A 354 0.30 -12.81 -1.03
N TYR A 355 0.96 -13.18 -2.14
CA TYR A 355 0.62 -12.64 -3.47
C TYR A 355 -0.85 -12.91 -3.82
N GLU A 356 -1.31 -14.16 -3.72
CA GLU A 356 -2.71 -14.51 -4.02
C GLU A 356 -3.69 -13.74 -3.13
N ASN A 357 -3.45 -13.75 -1.80
CA ASN A 357 -4.31 -13.02 -0.87
C ASN A 357 -4.44 -11.55 -1.23
N THR A 358 -3.30 -10.88 -1.42
CA THR A 358 -3.23 -9.44 -1.68
C THR A 358 -3.74 -9.10 -3.08
N PHE A 359 -3.44 -9.92 -4.09
CA PHE A 359 -3.93 -9.76 -5.44
C PHE A 359 -5.48 -9.76 -5.48
N ILE A 360 -6.12 -10.75 -4.85
CA ILE A 360 -7.57 -10.86 -4.85
C ILE A 360 -8.20 -9.76 -3.97
N ASN A 361 -7.73 -9.60 -2.74
CA ASN A 361 -8.44 -8.83 -1.73
C ASN A 361 -8.07 -7.35 -1.65
N ALA A 362 -6.93 -6.95 -2.22
CA ALA A 362 -6.51 -5.56 -2.29
C ALA A 362 -6.41 -5.05 -3.74
N ILE A 363 -5.75 -5.77 -4.66
CA ILE A 363 -5.60 -5.28 -6.04
C ILE A 363 -6.92 -5.37 -6.81
N LEU A 364 -7.52 -6.55 -6.98
CA LEU A 364 -8.82 -6.67 -7.68
C LEU A 364 -9.91 -5.84 -7.01
N SER A 365 -9.82 -5.66 -5.71
CA SER A 365 -10.70 -4.83 -4.88
C SER A 365 -10.58 -3.33 -5.19
N SER A 366 -9.46 -2.87 -5.73
CA SER A 366 -9.16 -1.44 -5.90
C SER A 366 -9.75 -0.83 -7.17
N GLN A 367 -10.17 -1.61 -8.17
CA GLN A 367 -10.72 -1.08 -9.42
C GLN A 367 -12.25 -1.14 -9.43
N ASN A 368 -12.88 -0.05 -9.81
CA ASN A 368 -14.32 -0.03 -10.08
C ASN A 368 -14.61 -0.84 -11.37
N PRO A 369 -15.39 -1.93 -11.30
CA PRO A 369 -15.63 -2.82 -12.44
C PRO A 369 -16.47 -2.18 -13.55
N GLU A 370 -17.15 -1.05 -13.30
CA GLU A 370 -17.93 -0.35 -14.31
C GLU A 370 -17.09 0.70 -15.04
N THR A 371 -16.26 1.45 -14.31
CA THR A 371 -15.51 2.59 -14.86
C THR A 371 -14.05 2.30 -15.17
N GLY A 372 -13.43 1.32 -14.50
CA GLY A 372 -11.99 1.04 -14.55
C GLY A 372 -11.14 1.94 -13.65
N MET A 373 -11.74 2.89 -12.93
CA MET A 373 -10.99 3.79 -12.06
C MET A 373 -10.56 3.12 -10.76
N SER A 374 -9.40 3.51 -10.25
CA SER A 374 -8.77 2.92 -9.07
C SER A 374 -9.00 3.73 -7.80
N THR A 375 -9.01 3.05 -6.65
CA THR A 375 -8.98 3.69 -5.33
C THR A 375 -7.58 4.21 -4.99
N TYR A 376 -7.52 5.22 -4.13
CA TYR A 376 -6.29 5.58 -3.42
C TYR A 376 -6.13 4.70 -2.18
N PHE A 377 -7.05 4.85 -1.24
CA PHE A 377 -7.14 4.08 0.00
C PHE A 377 -8.25 3.03 -0.04
N GLN A 378 -8.12 2.01 0.79
CA GLN A 378 -9.17 1.05 1.07
C GLN A 378 -9.43 1.03 2.58
N PRO A 379 -10.53 1.64 3.04
CA PRO A 379 -10.86 1.74 4.45
C PRO A 379 -10.86 0.41 5.20
N MET A 380 -10.27 0.38 6.38
CA MET A 380 -10.31 -0.77 7.30
C MET A 380 -11.28 -0.55 8.46
N ALA A 381 -11.65 0.71 8.75
CA ALA A 381 -12.76 1.01 9.65
C ALA A 381 -14.10 0.73 8.95
N SER A 382 -15.05 0.17 9.69
CA SER A 382 -16.38 -0.18 9.18
C SER A 382 -17.24 1.06 8.91
N GLY A 383 -18.16 0.95 7.96
CA GLY A 383 -19.08 2.02 7.60
C GLY A 383 -18.60 2.93 6.47
N TYR A 384 -17.35 2.84 6.07
CA TYR A 384 -16.80 3.57 4.92
C TYR A 384 -17.02 2.82 3.60
N PHE A 385 -16.63 3.42 2.51
CA PHE A 385 -16.78 2.88 1.16
C PHE A 385 -15.56 3.22 0.29
N LYS A 386 -15.41 2.53 -0.83
CA LYS A 386 -14.33 2.76 -1.79
C LYS A 386 -14.60 4.02 -2.60
N VAL A 387 -13.62 4.92 -2.66
CA VAL A 387 -13.65 6.14 -3.47
C VAL A 387 -12.65 5.99 -4.61
N TYR A 388 -13.07 6.33 -5.82
CA TYR A 388 -12.31 6.10 -7.04
C TYR A 388 -11.79 7.39 -7.66
N SER A 389 -10.68 7.27 -8.40
CA SER A 389 -10.14 8.36 -9.20
C SER A 389 -11.11 8.79 -10.31
N THR A 390 -10.76 9.86 -11.00
CA THR A 390 -11.42 10.33 -12.22
C THR A 390 -10.50 10.16 -13.43
N PRO A 391 -11.00 10.00 -14.64
CA PRO A 391 -10.17 9.64 -15.78
C PRO A 391 -9.04 10.62 -16.11
N TYR A 392 -9.28 11.94 -15.92
CA TYR A 392 -8.37 12.97 -16.48
C TYR A 392 -8.05 14.13 -15.54
N THR A 393 -8.44 14.07 -14.28
CA THR A 393 -8.34 15.24 -13.38
C THR A 393 -7.64 14.99 -12.05
N LYS A 394 -7.36 13.75 -11.67
CA LYS A 394 -6.72 13.42 -10.39
C LYS A 394 -5.26 12.99 -10.53
N PHE A 395 -4.98 12.00 -11.32
CA PHE A 395 -3.63 11.48 -11.59
C PHE A 395 -2.76 11.29 -10.33
N TRP A 396 -3.36 10.71 -9.31
CA TRP A 396 -2.62 10.28 -8.12
C TRP A 396 -1.56 9.22 -8.46
N CYS A 397 -0.63 8.98 -7.57
CA CYS A 397 0.29 7.84 -7.67
C CYS A 397 -0.47 6.52 -7.86
N CYS A 398 -1.58 6.33 -7.13
CA CYS A 398 -2.42 5.13 -7.21
C CYS A 398 -3.19 5.01 -8.53
N THR A 399 -3.46 6.10 -9.25
CA THR A 399 -3.94 6.02 -10.63
C THR A 399 -2.90 5.36 -11.52
N GLY A 400 -1.62 5.73 -11.35
CA GLY A 400 -0.50 5.16 -12.08
C GLY A 400 -0.25 3.69 -11.76
N SER A 401 -0.14 3.33 -10.48
CA SER A 401 0.02 1.93 -10.09
C SER A 401 -1.19 1.07 -10.45
N GLY A 402 -2.40 1.66 -10.47
CA GLY A 402 -3.61 1.02 -10.98
C GLY A 402 -3.48 0.61 -12.45
N MET A 403 -2.98 1.51 -13.32
CA MET A 403 -2.73 1.17 -14.73
C MET A 403 -1.85 -0.08 -14.86
N GLU A 404 -0.77 -0.15 -14.09
CA GLU A 404 0.13 -1.30 -14.12
C GLU A 404 -0.48 -2.57 -13.51
N ASN A 405 -1.23 -2.46 -12.42
CA ASN A 405 -1.85 -3.60 -11.77
C ASN A 405 -2.77 -4.36 -12.71
N PHE A 406 -3.58 -3.63 -13.49
CA PHE A 406 -4.62 -4.24 -14.32
C PHE A 406 -4.15 -4.60 -15.74
N THR A 407 -2.92 -4.27 -16.11
CA THR A 407 -2.34 -4.67 -17.40
C THR A 407 -1.48 -5.93 -17.35
N LYS A 408 -1.23 -6.49 -16.15
CA LYS A 408 -0.38 -7.67 -15.94
C LYS A 408 -1.05 -8.79 -15.11
N LEU A 409 -2.35 -8.92 -15.14
CA LEU A 409 -3.11 -9.86 -14.28
C LEU A 409 -2.70 -11.32 -14.41
N GLY A 410 -2.11 -11.72 -15.53
CA GLY A 410 -1.63 -13.09 -15.74
C GLY A 410 -0.16 -13.35 -15.35
N ASP A 411 0.58 -12.33 -14.91
CA ASP A 411 2.05 -12.39 -14.81
C ASP A 411 2.60 -13.29 -13.68
N SER A 412 1.74 -13.66 -12.73
CA SER A 412 2.11 -14.43 -11.53
C SER A 412 1.23 -15.67 -11.32
N ILE A 413 0.51 -16.12 -12.35
CA ILE A 413 -0.27 -17.36 -12.30
C ILE A 413 0.64 -18.56 -12.48
N TYR A 414 1.55 -18.48 -13.47
CA TYR A 414 2.41 -19.61 -13.84
C TYR A 414 3.89 -19.25 -13.83
N PHE A 415 4.67 -20.18 -13.31
CA PHE A 415 6.13 -20.11 -13.32
C PHE A 415 6.72 -21.44 -13.85
N THR A 416 7.99 -21.42 -14.18
CA THR A 416 8.71 -22.59 -14.68
C THR A 416 9.98 -22.85 -13.87
N GLU A 417 10.26 -24.13 -13.62
CA GLU A 417 11.49 -24.62 -13.01
C GLU A 417 11.90 -25.91 -13.73
N GLY A 418 12.91 -25.84 -14.58
CA GLY A 418 13.36 -26.99 -15.38
C GLY A 418 12.27 -27.56 -16.29
N ASN A 419 11.70 -28.74 -15.93
CA ASN A 419 10.59 -29.40 -16.66
C ASN A 419 9.26 -29.27 -15.90
N ALA A 420 9.19 -28.44 -14.89
CA ALA A 420 7.99 -28.22 -14.12
C ALA A 420 7.32 -26.90 -14.47
N LEU A 421 5.99 -26.93 -14.63
CA LEU A 421 5.11 -25.76 -14.64
C LEU A 421 4.52 -25.63 -13.24
N ILE A 422 4.80 -24.50 -12.58
CA ILE A 422 4.32 -24.16 -11.24
C ILE A 422 3.04 -23.36 -11.40
N VAL A 423 1.98 -23.77 -10.72
CA VAL A 423 0.70 -23.06 -10.65
C VAL A 423 0.59 -22.39 -9.29
N ASN A 424 0.71 -21.06 -9.26
CA ASN A 424 0.65 -20.28 -8.04
C ASN A 424 -0.75 -19.73 -7.74
N GLN A 425 -1.58 -19.50 -8.77
CA GLN A 425 -2.92 -18.96 -8.58
C GLN A 425 -3.95 -19.81 -9.32
N TYR A 426 -5.07 -20.07 -8.64
CA TYR A 426 -6.19 -20.79 -9.22
C TYR A 426 -7.19 -19.82 -9.86
N ILE A 427 -6.81 -19.31 -11.05
CA ILE A 427 -7.57 -18.38 -11.88
C ILE A 427 -7.75 -19.00 -13.26
N SER A 428 -9.00 -19.03 -13.77
CA SER A 428 -9.28 -19.57 -15.11
C SER A 428 -8.44 -18.86 -16.17
N SER A 429 -7.58 -19.65 -16.84
CA SER A 429 -6.56 -19.13 -17.76
C SER A 429 -5.98 -20.24 -18.62
N SER A 430 -5.15 -19.89 -19.60
CA SER A 430 -4.32 -20.85 -20.30
C SER A 430 -2.86 -20.40 -20.32
N ALA A 431 -1.94 -21.35 -20.18
CA ALA A 431 -0.51 -21.19 -20.30
C ALA A 431 -0.03 -21.87 -21.59
N ASP A 432 0.57 -21.10 -22.49
CA ASP A 432 1.24 -21.63 -23.68
C ASP A 432 2.74 -21.67 -23.43
N TRP A 433 3.21 -22.81 -22.95
CA TRP A 433 4.65 -23.01 -22.72
C TRP A 433 5.33 -23.42 -24.02
N SER A 434 5.53 -22.46 -24.91
CA SER A 434 6.01 -22.65 -26.29
C SER A 434 7.34 -23.37 -26.34
N ASP A 435 8.27 -23.10 -25.42
CA ASP A 435 9.61 -23.78 -25.38
C ASP A 435 9.50 -25.28 -25.18
N LYS A 436 8.44 -25.76 -24.54
CA LYS A 436 8.16 -27.19 -24.35
C LYS A 436 7.15 -27.74 -25.38
N GLY A 437 6.52 -26.89 -26.16
CA GLY A 437 5.42 -27.25 -27.06
C GLY A 437 4.21 -27.83 -26.29
N VAL A 438 3.91 -27.25 -25.13
CA VAL A 438 2.82 -27.67 -24.24
C VAL A 438 1.93 -26.47 -23.96
N LYS A 439 0.62 -26.68 -24.07
CA LYS A 439 -0.37 -25.74 -23.59
C LYS A 439 -1.14 -26.36 -22.43
N VAL A 440 -1.33 -25.62 -21.35
CA VAL A 440 -2.13 -26.02 -20.19
C VAL A 440 -3.33 -25.09 -20.10
N GLU A 441 -4.53 -25.65 -20.09
CA GLU A 441 -5.77 -24.92 -19.87
C GLU A 441 -6.22 -25.15 -18.43
N GLN A 442 -6.36 -24.08 -17.64
CA GLN A 442 -6.88 -24.11 -16.29
C GLN A 442 -8.32 -23.56 -16.27
N ILE A 443 -9.24 -24.37 -15.80
CA ILE A 443 -10.65 -24.01 -15.57
C ILE A 443 -10.95 -24.18 -14.10
N THR A 444 -11.42 -23.12 -13.48
CA THR A 444 -11.81 -23.12 -12.06
C THR A 444 -12.93 -22.11 -11.81
N ASP A 445 -13.69 -22.35 -10.77
CA ASP A 445 -14.70 -21.42 -10.25
C ASP A 445 -14.45 -21.17 -8.73
N ILE A 446 -13.19 -21.30 -8.30
CA ILE A 446 -12.78 -20.97 -6.93
C ILE A 446 -12.98 -19.44 -6.75
N PRO A 447 -13.65 -19.00 -5.67
CA PRO A 447 -14.10 -19.76 -4.50
C PRO A 447 -15.56 -20.23 -4.52
N ASN A 448 -16.30 -20.15 -5.65
CA ASN A 448 -17.66 -20.68 -5.71
C ASN A 448 -17.67 -22.21 -5.59
N SER A 449 -16.73 -22.88 -6.21
CA SER A 449 -16.40 -24.30 -6.04
C SER A 449 -15.01 -24.47 -5.40
N ASP A 450 -14.67 -25.70 -5.04
CA ASP A 450 -13.39 -26.05 -4.44
C ASP A 450 -12.44 -26.78 -5.40
N THR A 451 -12.72 -26.73 -6.71
CA THR A 451 -12.00 -27.55 -7.70
C THR A 451 -11.36 -26.69 -8.80
N ALA A 452 -10.12 -27.02 -9.12
CA ALA A 452 -9.45 -26.54 -10.33
C ALA A 452 -9.08 -27.70 -11.22
N LYS A 453 -9.32 -27.54 -12.52
CA LYS A 453 -9.08 -28.54 -13.56
C LYS A 453 -8.05 -28.05 -14.57
N PHE A 454 -7.09 -28.91 -14.89
CA PHE A 454 -6.04 -28.63 -15.85
C PHE A 454 -6.11 -29.64 -16.99
N THR A 455 -6.18 -29.16 -18.22
CA THR A 455 -6.12 -30.01 -19.43
C THR A 455 -4.80 -29.71 -20.15
N ILE A 456 -4.06 -30.79 -20.45
CA ILE A 456 -2.73 -30.69 -21.08
C ILE A 456 -2.89 -30.94 -22.58
N HIS A 457 -2.28 -30.08 -23.38
CA HIS A 457 -2.24 -30.21 -24.85
C HIS A 457 -0.81 -30.12 -25.33
N GLY A 458 -0.46 -30.95 -26.38
CA GLY A 458 0.84 -30.90 -27.02
C GLY A 458 1.75 -32.03 -26.58
N LYS A 459 3.08 -31.87 -26.63
CA LYS A 459 4.04 -32.96 -26.46
C LYS A 459 3.99 -33.68 -25.11
N GLY A 460 3.56 -33.01 -24.06
CA GLY A 460 3.44 -33.60 -22.71
C GLY A 460 4.78 -33.94 -22.04
N GLY A 461 4.72 -34.79 -21.03
CA GLY A 461 5.89 -35.21 -20.26
C GLY A 461 6.42 -34.17 -19.27
N ILE A 462 5.61 -33.16 -18.94
CA ILE A 462 5.94 -32.14 -17.94
C ILE A 462 5.52 -32.57 -16.52
N THR A 463 6.00 -31.86 -15.53
CA THR A 463 5.50 -31.94 -14.15
C THR A 463 4.64 -30.70 -13.89
N LEU A 464 3.43 -30.88 -13.34
CA LEU A 464 2.65 -29.81 -12.74
C LEU A 464 2.98 -29.74 -11.25
N LYS A 465 3.41 -28.57 -10.77
CA LYS A 465 3.53 -28.25 -9.36
C LYS A 465 2.35 -27.39 -8.96
N LEU A 466 1.41 -27.97 -8.24
CA LEU A 466 0.17 -27.32 -7.80
C LEU A 466 0.33 -26.80 -6.37
N ARG A 467 0.24 -25.49 -6.17
CA ARG A 467 0.37 -24.90 -4.84
C ARG A 467 -0.72 -25.39 -3.89
N LEU A 468 -0.33 -25.79 -2.69
CA LEU A 468 -1.26 -26.03 -1.58
C LEU A 468 -1.39 -24.74 -0.77
N PRO A 469 -2.48 -23.97 -0.92
CA PRO A 469 -2.61 -22.66 -0.31
C PRO A 469 -2.63 -22.70 1.22
N ASP A 470 -2.31 -21.58 1.87
CA ASP A 470 -2.41 -21.43 3.34
C ASP A 470 -3.83 -21.56 3.88
N TRP A 471 -4.83 -21.21 3.05
CA TRP A 471 -6.25 -21.29 3.40
C TRP A 471 -6.87 -22.68 3.23
N LEU A 472 -6.12 -23.68 2.77
CA LEU A 472 -6.62 -25.03 2.57
C LEU A 472 -7.17 -25.63 3.87
N ALA A 473 -8.42 -26.12 3.83
CA ALA A 473 -9.09 -26.80 4.94
C ALA A 473 -8.92 -28.32 4.81
N GLY A 474 -7.96 -28.88 5.52
CA GLY A 474 -7.65 -30.32 5.45
C GLY A 474 -6.75 -30.69 4.26
N ASN A 475 -6.95 -31.86 3.65
CA ASN A 475 -6.11 -32.38 2.58
C ASN A 475 -6.66 -32.07 1.19
N ALA A 476 -5.78 -31.66 0.28
CA ALA A 476 -6.11 -31.62 -1.14
C ALA A 476 -6.30 -33.03 -1.69
N VAL A 477 -7.23 -33.17 -2.65
CA VAL A 477 -7.45 -34.42 -3.37
C VAL A 477 -7.12 -34.19 -4.84
N ILE A 478 -6.23 -35.04 -5.39
CA ILE A 478 -5.80 -34.93 -6.78
C ILE A 478 -6.23 -36.16 -7.56
N THR A 479 -6.73 -35.96 -8.77
CA THR A 479 -6.99 -37.01 -9.74
C THR A 479 -6.30 -36.72 -11.06
N VAL A 480 -5.89 -37.81 -11.74
CA VAL A 480 -5.38 -37.75 -13.12
C VAL A 480 -6.25 -38.69 -13.96
N ASP A 481 -6.90 -38.17 -14.99
CA ASP A 481 -7.87 -38.88 -15.83
C ASP A 481 -8.96 -39.60 -15.01
N GLY A 482 -9.45 -38.89 -13.97
CA GLY A 482 -10.49 -39.38 -13.05
C GLY A 482 -10.02 -40.43 -12.03
N LYS A 483 -8.72 -40.77 -11.99
CA LYS A 483 -8.16 -41.72 -11.02
C LYS A 483 -7.40 -40.98 -9.92
N ALA A 484 -7.58 -41.40 -8.69
CA ALA A 484 -6.82 -40.84 -7.58
C ALA A 484 -5.30 -40.90 -7.84
N TYR A 485 -4.65 -39.79 -7.56
CA TYR A 485 -3.20 -39.65 -7.72
C TYR A 485 -2.58 -39.23 -6.37
N ASP A 486 -1.62 -40.02 -5.91
CA ASP A 486 -0.86 -39.73 -4.70
C ASP A 486 0.35 -38.88 -5.08
N ALA A 487 0.26 -37.57 -4.84
CA ALA A 487 1.28 -36.63 -5.26
C ALA A 487 2.34 -36.46 -4.17
N ASP A 488 3.60 -36.41 -4.58
CA ASP A 488 4.68 -35.98 -3.68
C ASP A 488 4.47 -34.49 -3.32
N ILE A 489 4.56 -34.19 -2.03
CA ILE A 489 4.48 -32.81 -1.55
C ILE A 489 5.89 -32.31 -1.28
N ASN A 490 6.26 -31.24 -1.99
CA ASN A 490 7.56 -30.61 -1.85
C ASN A 490 7.43 -29.08 -1.77
N GLY A 491 7.96 -28.47 -0.72
CA GLY A 491 7.92 -27.02 -0.51
C GLY A 491 6.49 -26.44 -0.48
N GLY A 492 5.46 -27.23 -0.13
CA GLY A 492 4.05 -26.81 -0.16
C GLY A 492 3.38 -26.90 -1.53
N TYR A 493 3.99 -27.63 -2.47
CA TYR A 493 3.43 -27.93 -3.80
C TYR A 493 3.22 -29.42 -3.97
N ALA A 494 2.09 -29.80 -4.53
CA ALA A 494 1.82 -31.17 -4.96
C ALA A 494 2.36 -31.36 -6.37
N GLU A 495 3.22 -32.37 -6.57
CA GLU A 495 3.88 -32.68 -7.85
C GLU A 495 3.13 -33.77 -8.61
N VAL A 496 2.55 -33.43 -9.75
CA VAL A 496 1.93 -34.38 -10.70
C VAL A 496 2.89 -34.57 -11.87
N ARG A 497 3.60 -35.70 -11.88
CA ARG A 497 4.70 -35.94 -12.81
C ARG A 497 4.26 -36.64 -14.08
N GLY A 498 4.95 -36.31 -15.21
CA GLY A 498 4.81 -37.01 -16.47
C GLY A 498 3.44 -36.82 -17.15
N VAL A 499 2.77 -35.68 -16.90
CA VAL A 499 1.47 -35.42 -17.54
C VAL A 499 1.66 -35.30 -19.07
N SER A 500 0.81 -35.99 -19.82
CA SER A 500 0.91 -36.15 -21.26
C SER A 500 -0.21 -35.40 -21.98
N ASP A 501 -0.12 -35.36 -23.31
CA ASP A 501 -1.16 -34.82 -24.18
C ASP A 501 -2.53 -35.45 -23.89
N GLY A 502 -3.57 -34.64 -23.73
CA GLY A 502 -4.92 -35.06 -23.40
C GLY A 502 -5.14 -35.39 -21.93
N ALA A 503 -4.10 -35.42 -21.08
CA ALA A 503 -4.28 -35.68 -19.66
C ALA A 503 -5.11 -34.57 -18.99
N VAL A 504 -5.98 -34.99 -18.08
CA VAL A 504 -6.82 -34.12 -17.25
C VAL A 504 -6.39 -34.29 -15.79
N VAL A 505 -5.86 -33.22 -15.21
CA VAL A 505 -5.53 -33.17 -13.79
C VAL A 505 -6.59 -32.34 -13.07
N GLU A 506 -7.17 -32.87 -12.01
CA GLU A 506 -8.09 -32.12 -11.15
C GLU A 506 -7.52 -32.08 -9.73
N ILE A 507 -7.57 -30.90 -9.11
CA ILE A 507 -7.27 -30.73 -7.69
C ILE A 507 -8.48 -30.16 -6.97
N LYS A 508 -8.86 -30.81 -5.87
CA LYS A 508 -9.89 -30.31 -4.96
C LYS A 508 -9.22 -29.70 -3.74
N LEU A 509 -9.57 -28.46 -3.43
CA LEU A 509 -9.02 -27.62 -2.37
C LEU A 509 -10.15 -27.22 -1.40
N PRO A 510 -10.47 -28.04 -0.41
CA PRO A 510 -11.52 -27.72 0.56
C PRO A 510 -11.31 -26.35 1.21
N MET A 511 -12.41 -25.62 1.40
CA MET A 511 -12.44 -24.28 1.99
C MET A 511 -13.38 -24.24 3.19
N GLU A 512 -13.00 -23.45 4.17
CA GLU A 512 -13.82 -23.13 5.33
C GLU A 512 -13.71 -21.65 5.69
N VAL A 513 -14.61 -21.15 6.52
CA VAL A 513 -14.49 -19.81 7.09
C VAL A 513 -13.44 -19.85 8.19
N ARG A 514 -12.50 -18.88 8.17
CA ARG A 514 -11.51 -18.68 9.22
C ARG A 514 -11.56 -17.26 9.72
N ALA A 515 -11.41 -17.08 11.02
CA ALA A 515 -11.33 -15.82 11.70
C ALA A 515 -9.87 -15.43 11.93
N HIS A 516 -9.56 -14.15 11.76
CA HIS A 516 -8.24 -13.57 11.98
C HIS A 516 -8.37 -12.36 12.89
N SER A 517 -7.78 -12.43 14.08
CA SER A 517 -7.77 -11.30 15.03
C SER A 517 -6.70 -10.27 14.67
N LEU A 518 -6.91 -9.03 15.10
CA LEU A 518 -5.87 -8.00 15.07
C LEU A 518 -4.90 -8.16 16.24
N PRO A 519 -3.62 -7.82 16.06
CA PRO A 519 -2.59 -8.08 17.08
C PRO A 519 -2.80 -7.26 18.36
N ASP A 520 -3.23 -6.01 18.23
CA ASP A 520 -3.49 -5.05 19.31
C ASP A 520 -4.92 -5.16 19.90
N ASN A 521 -5.83 -5.93 19.26
CA ASN A 521 -7.15 -6.23 19.80
C ASN A 521 -7.60 -7.65 19.46
N LYS A 522 -7.44 -8.56 20.40
CA LYS A 522 -7.70 -9.99 20.19
C LYS A 522 -9.18 -10.34 19.95
N ASN A 523 -10.10 -9.45 20.31
CA ASN A 523 -11.53 -9.64 20.12
C ASN A 523 -12.05 -8.97 18.83
N THR A 524 -11.18 -8.30 18.06
CA THR A 524 -11.52 -7.74 16.75
C THR A 524 -11.08 -8.70 15.66
N TYR A 525 -12.05 -9.19 14.89
CA TYR A 525 -11.83 -10.22 13.87
C TYR A 525 -12.29 -9.78 12.49
N GLY A 526 -11.49 -10.16 11.48
CA GLY A 526 -11.90 -10.24 10.08
C GLY A 526 -12.01 -11.70 9.65
N PHE A 527 -12.71 -11.98 8.54
CA PHE A 527 -13.03 -13.34 8.11
C PHE A 527 -12.52 -13.61 6.69
N ARG A 528 -12.02 -14.83 6.47
CA ARG A 528 -11.69 -15.35 5.14
C ARG A 528 -12.50 -16.62 4.86
N TYR A 529 -12.83 -16.84 3.57
CA TYR A 529 -13.32 -18.11 3.06
C TYR A 529 -12.46 -18.52 1.86
N GLY A 530 -11.63 -19.54 2.04
CA GLY A 530 -10.62 -19.86 1.04
C GLY A 530 -9.73 -18.63 0.74
N PRO A 531 -9.55 -18.25 -0.55
CA PRO A 531 -8.68 -17.13 -0.92
C PRO A 531 -9.30 -15.74 -0.68
N ILE A 532 -10.60 -15.64 -0.37
CA ILE A 532 -11.31 -14.36 -0.28
C ILE A 532 -11.49 -13.86 1.15
N VAL A 533 -11.29 -12.56 1.33
CA VAL A 533 -11.71 -11.83 2.53
C VAL A 533 -13.21 -11.53 2.42
N LEU A 534 -13.92 -11.67 3.51
CA LEU A 534 -15.32 -11.38 3.63
C LEU A 534 -15.52 -10.03 4.31
N SER A 535 -16.42 -9.20 3.77
CA SER A 535 -16.82 -7.95 4.41
C SER A 535 -18.33 -7.82 4.46
N ALA A 536 -18.86 -7.30 5.57
CA ALA A 536 -20.29 -7.08 5.73
C ALA A 536 -20.79 -5.97 4.82
N ARG A 537 -21.94 -6.14 4.20
CA ARG A 537 -22.62 -5.13 3.40
C ARG A 537 -23.44 -4.22 4.31
N LEU A 538 -23.18 -2.90 4.25
CA LEU A 538 -23.76 -1.90 5.13
C LEU A 538 -24.66 -0.88 4.41
N GLY A 539 -25.03 -1.15 3.15
CA GLY A 539 -25.94 -0.30 2.39
C GLY A 539 -25.29 0.92 1.76
N THR A 540 -26.10 1.92 1.39
CA THR A 540 -25.67 3.09 0.61
C THR A 540 -26.13 4.42 1.25
N ALA A 541 -26.49 4.41 2.52
CA ALA A 541 -26.95 5.60 3.21
C ALA A 541 -25.90 6.73 3.13
N GLU A 542 -26.36 7.95 2.82
CA GLU A 542 -25.55 9.17 2.72
C GLU A 542 -24.33 9.10 1.78
N MET A 543 -24.32 8.15 0.88
CA MET A 543 -23.38 8.17 -0.24
C MET A 543 -23.92 9.12 -1.32
N THR A 544 -23.11 10.11 -1.70
CA THR A 544 -23.48 11.09 -2.74
C THR A 544 -22.47 11.04 -3.89
N ASP A 545 -22.87 11.48 -5.08
CA ASP A 545 -21.99 11.57 -6.26
C ASP A 545 -20.80 12.53 -6.04
N THR A 546 -20.95 13.47 -5.10
CA THR A 546 -19.86 14.39 -4.71
C THR A 546 -18.74 13.73 -3.91
N MET A 547 -18.98 12.52 -3.40
CA MET A 547 -17.97 11.69 -2.72
C MET A 547 -17.17 10.83 -3.72
N THR A 548 -17.31 11.04 -5.00
CA THR A 548 -16.49 10.42 -6.03
C THR A 548 -15.19 11.17 -6.19
N GLY A 549 -14.10 10.51 -5.99
CA GLY A 549 -12.75 11.10 -6.14
C GLY A 549 -12.24 11.71 -4.85
N ILE A 550 -11.42 10.97 -4.19
CA ILE A 550 -10.58 11.46 -3.10
C ILE A 550 -9.63 12.49 -3.70
N GLU A 551 -9.80 13.72 -3.30
CA GLU A 551 -8.65 14.58 -3.10
C GLU A 551 -7.88 13.96 -1.93
N VAL A 552 -6.55 13.98 -1.99
CA VAL A 552 -5.68 13.52 -0.89
C VAL A 552 -5.96 14.30 0.42
N THR A 553 -6.79 15.28 0.33
CA THR A 553 -7.40 16.09 1.38
C THR A 553 -8.69 15.47 1.95
N ILE A 554 -8.91 14.12 1.86
CA ILE A 554 -9.89 13.55 2.77
C ILE A 554 -9.39 13.82 4.18
N PRO A 555 -10.23 14.51 4.95
CA PRO A 555 -9.89 14.73 6.34
C PRO A 555 -9.59 13.39 6.99
N GLN A 556 -8.42 13.25 7.56
CA GLN A 556 -8.02 12.08 8.35
C GLN A 556 -9.09 11.66 9.36
N TYR A 557 -9.92 12.61 9.76
CA TYR A 557 -10.89 12.47 10.84
C TYR A 557 -12.34 12.55 10.42
N SER A 558 -12.68 12.57 9.12
CA SER A 558 -14.07 12.41 8.74
C SER A 558 -14.47 10.96 9.00
N ARG A 559 -14.61 10.61 10.27
CA ARG A 559 -15.32 9.42 10.67
C ARG A 559 -16.74 9.59 10.22
N ILE A 560 -17.14 8.77 9.26
CA ILE A 560 -18.54 8.59 8.99
C ILE A 560 -19.10 7.95 10.26
N GLU A 561 -20.12 8.59 10.83
CA GLU A 561 -20.78 8.09 12.04
C GLU A 561 -21.11 6.62 11.88
N THR A 562 -20.86 5.86 12.93
CA THR A 562 -21.14 4.42 13.00
C THR A 562 -22.63 4.06 12.90
N SER A 563 -23.51 5.06 12.74
CA SER A 563 -24.95 4.89 12.46
C SER A 563 -25.30 4.03 11.24
N TYR A 564 -24.31 3.71 10.39
CA TYR A 564 -24.47 2.80 9.25
C TYR A 564 -24.31 1.32 9.61
N VAL A 565 -23.80 1.01 10.76
CA VAL A 565 -23.76 -0.36 11.28
C VAL A 565 -25.07 -0.62 12.00
N PRO A 566 -25.77 -1.73 11.76
CA PRO A 566 -27.08 -2.01 12.37
C PRO A 566 -27.10 -1.87 13.90
N SER A 567 -26.00 -2.19 14.57
CA SER A 567 -25.82 -2.03 16.03
C SER A 567 -25.35 -0.62 16.45
N GLY A 568 -25.17 0.30 15.52
CA GLY A 568 -24.61 1.63 15.80
C GLY A 568 -23.13 1.64 16.20
N SER A 569 -22.44 0.49 16.13
CA SER A 569 -21.02 0.35 16.45
C SER A 569 -20.40 -0.82 15.68
N GLU A 570 -19.07 -0.91 15.65
CA GLU A 570 -18.34 -2.09 15.16
C GLU A 570 -18.37 -3.26 16.17
N LYS A 571 -19.10 -3.11 17.29
CA LYS A 571 -19.22 -4.10 18.36
C LYS A 571 -20.42 -5.02 18.08
N ILE A 572 -20.18 -6.31 18.24
CA ILE A 572 -21.18 -7.37 18.08
C ILE A 572 -21.23 -8.17 19.36
N HIS A 573 -22.41 -8.31 19.97
CA HIS A 573 -22.58 -9.17 21.12
C HIS A 573 -23.00 -10.56 20.68
N ILE A 574 -22.26 -11.57 21.16
CA ILE A 574 -22.64 -12.96 20.96
C ILE A 574 -23.82 -13.32 21.87
N ALA A 575 -24.69 -14.22 21.40
CA ALA A 575 -25.90 -14.58 22.16
C ALA A 575 -25.59 -15.35 23.46
N ASP A 576 -24.65 -16.29 23.41
CA ASP A 576 -24.30 -17.18 24.53
C ASP A 576 -22.82 -17.58 24.46
N GLY A 577 -22.22 -17.94 25.60
CA GLY A 577 -20.87 -18.46 25.72
C GLY A 577 -19.79 -17.38 25.74
N THR A 578 -18.58 -17.77 25.41
CA THR A 578 -17.39 -16.89 25.32
C THR A 578 -17.06 -16.55 23.87
N VAL A 579 -16.39 -15.40 23.66
CA VAL A 579 -15.91 -15.00 22.33
C VAL A 579 -14.99 -16.08 21.73
N SER A 580 -14.13 -16.71 22.55
CA SER A 580 -13.26 -17.80 22.09
C SER A 580 -14.05 -18.98 21.52
N GLU A 581 -15.06 -19.47 22.27
CA GLU A 581 -15.93 -20.56 21.82
C GLU A 581 -16.71 -20.19 20.54
N PHE A 582 -17.19 -18.95 20.46
CA PHE A 582 -17.89 -18.45 19.26
C PHE A 582 -16.99 -18.50 18.03
N ILE A 583 -15.72 -18.05 18.18
CA ILE A 583 -14.73 -18.00 17.10
C ILE A 583 -14.21 -19.41 16.75
N GLU A 584 -14.02 -20.30 17.70
CA GLU A 584 -13.67 -21.70 17.45
C GLU A 584 -14.73 -22.41 16.60
N ASN A 585 -15.99 -22.02 16.75
CA ASN A 585 -17.14 -22.54 16.00
C ASN A 585 -17.56 -21.59 14.84
N ILE A 586 -16.65 -20.78 14.31
CA ILE A 586 -16.99 -19.77 13.31
C ILE A 586 -17.61 -20.34 12.04
N THR A 587 -17.30 -21.56 11.65
CA THR A 587 -17.91 -22.25 10.50
C THR A 587 -19.40 -22.51 10.68
N GLU A 588 -19.88 -22.60 11.92
CA GLU A 588 -21.29 -22.74 12.27
C GLU A 588 -21.96 -21.38 12.52
N ASN A 589 -21.18 -20.37 12.89
CA ASN A 589 -21.66 -19.04 13.22
C ASN A 589 -21.65 -18.05 12.04
N LEU A 590 -20.80 -18.26 11.04
CA LEU A 590 -20.80 -17.50 9.78
C LEU A 590 -21.08 -18.45 8.61
N VAL A 591 -22.35 -18.62 8.28
CA VAL A 591 -22.86 -19.70 7.43
C VAL A 591 -23.15 -19.20 6.02
N ARG A 592 -22.66 -19.97 5.02
CA ARG A 592 -22.91 -19.70 3.61
C ARG A 592 -24.40 -19.86 3.28
N ILE A 593 -24.99 -18.89 2.56
CA ILE A 593 -26.39 -18.86 2.17
C ILE A 593 -26.59 -19.58 0.83
N GLY A 594 -27.03 -20.82 0.87
CA GLY A 594 -27.25 -21.63 -0.33
C GLY A 594 -25.98 -21.80 -1.16
N ASN A 595 -26.07 -21.58 -2.49
CA ASN A 595 -24.93 -21.69 -3.40
C ASN A 595 -24.23 -20.34 -3.70
N ARG A 596 -24.62 -19.26 -3.02
CA ARG A 596 -24.01 -17.94 -3.21
C ARG A 596 -22.77 -17.78 -2.34
N LEU A 597 -21.89 -16.88 -2.72
CA LEU A 597 -20.80 -16.41 -1.85
C LEU A 597 -21.31 -15.28 -0.94
N GLU A 598 -22.39 -15.59 -0.23
CA GLU A 598 -23.01 -14.73 0.78
C GLU A 598 -23.06 -15.53 2.10
N PHE A 599 -22.69 -14.89 3.19
CA PHE A 599 -22.59 -15.56 4.49
C PHE A 599 -23.39 -14.77 5.53
N ALA A 600 -24.25 -15.47 6.26
CA ALA A 600 -25.04 -14.88 7.34
C ALA A 600 -24.36 -15.12 8.68
N LEU A 601 -24.15 -14.05 9.45
CA LEU A 601 -23.72 -14.13 10.84
C LEU A 601 -24.90 -14.59 11.70
N LYS A 602 -24.65 -15.55 12.59
CA LYS A 602 -25.61 -16.18 13.46
C LYS A 602 -25.22 -16.04 14.92
N HIS A 603 -26.18 -16.22 15.82
CA HIS A 603 -25.95 -16.22 17.26
C HIS A 603 -25.33 -14.94 17.79
N THR A 604 -25.76 -13.81 17.24
CA THR A 604 -25.33 -12.46 17.64
C THR A 604 -26.53 -11.50 17.63
N ASP A 605 -26.34 -10.33 18.20
CA ASP A 605 -27.29 -9.20 18.16
C ASP A 605 -27.31 -8.46 16.81
N ALA A 606 -26.37 -8.75 15.92
CA ALA A 606 -26.23 -8.09 14.62
C ALA A 606 -26.66 -8.98 13.47
N GLU A 607 -27.58 -8.51 12.62
CA GLU A 607 -27.98 -9.19 11.39
C GLU A 607 -27.10 -8.75 10.21
N LEU A 608 -25.90 -9.34 10.09
CA LEU A 608 -24.95 -9.00 9.05
C LEU A 608 -24.88 -10.07 7.96
N THR A 609 -24.78 -9.61 6.72
CA THR A 609 -24.48 -10.45 5.56
C THR A 609 -23.11 -10.08 5.00
N PHE A 610 -22.22 -11.05 4.98
CA PHE A 610 -20.87 -10.90 4.47
C PHE A 610 -20.78 -11.39 3.03
N LEU A 611 -19.99 -10.67 2.22
CA LEU A 611 -19.73 -10.96 0.80
C LEU A 611 -18.23 -10.89 0.51
N PRO A 612 -17.77 -11.42 -0.64
CA PRO A 612 -16.38 -11.22 -1.07
C PRO A 612 -16.03 -9.73 -1.13
N HIS A 613 -15.03 -9.32 -0.36
CA HIS A 613 -14.63 -7.91 -0.26
C HIS A 613 -14.23 -7.32 -1.61
N TYR A 614 -13.51 -8.08 -2.44
CA TYR A 614 -13.05 -7.61 -3.75
C TYR A 614 -14.19 -7.17 -4.68
N SER A 615 -15.37 -7.75 -4.53
CA SER A 615 -16.55 -7.46 -5.36
C SER A 615 -17.48 -6.40 -4.78
N GLN A 616 -17.21 -5.88 -3.57
CA GLN A 616 -18.04 -4.85 -2.97
C GLN A 616 -17.65 -3.46 -3.46
N HIS A 617 -18.48 -2.88 -4.32
CA HIS A 617 -18.34 -1.56 -4.89
C HIS A 617 -19.61 -0.76 -4.71
N LYS A 618 -19.53 0.57 -4.65
CA LYS A 618 -20.66 1.50 -4.54
C LYS A 618 -21.56 1.23 -3.33
N GLN A 619 -20.99 0.75 -2.27
CA GLN A 619 -21.69 0.54 -1.00
C GLN A 619 -20.71 0.62 0.17
N ARG A 620 -21.26 0.87 1.34
CA ARG A 620 -20.52 0.82 2.60
C ARG A 620 -20.25 -0.61 2.99
N TYR A 621 -19.11 -0.84 3.67
CA TYR A 621 -18.72 -2.17 4.12
C TYR A 621 -18.04 -2.15 5.48
N GLY A 622 -17.92 -3.33 6.09
CA GLY A 622 -17.11 -3.55 7.29
C GLY A 622 -16.35 -4.88 7.20
N ILE A 623 -15.02 -4.83 7.35
CA ILE A 623 -14.16 -6.01 7.33
C ILE A 623 -13.97 -6.54 8.75
N TYR A 624 -13.66 -5.66 9.68
CA TYR A 624 -13.35 -6.01 11.07
C TYR A 624 -14.48 -5.67 12.02
N TRP A 625 -14.68 -6.56 12.99
CA TRP A 625 -15.75 -6.48 13.97
C TRP A 625 -15.24 -6.92 15.33
N GLN A 626 -15.54 -6.14 16.36
CA GLN A 626 -15.22 -6.47 17.75
C GLN A 626 -16.34 -7.32 18.34
N PHE A 627 -16.02 -8.53 18.80
CA PHE A 627 -16.97 -9.43 19.44
C PHE A 627 -16.92 -9.29 20.96
N LEU A 628 -18.08 -9.21 21.59
CA LEU A 628 -18.27 -9.05 23.03
C LEU A 628 -19.21 -10.13 23.56
N GLU A 629 -18.99 -10.54 24.80
CA GLU A 629 -19.87 -11.45 25.50
C GLU A 629 -21.18 -10.77 25.91
N ASN A 630 -22.28 -11.51 25.98
CA ASN A 630 -23.59 -10.98 26.35
C ASN A 630 -23.55 -10.46 27.81
N GLY A 631 -23.78 -9.19 28.01
CA GLY A 631 -23.71 -8.51 29.31
C GLY A 631 -22.32 -8.07 29.76
N GLY A 632 -21.32 -8.26 28.91
CA GLY A 632 -19.95 -7.80 29.13
C GLY A 632 -19.70 -6.46 28.47
N GLU A 633 -19.82 -5.36 29.20
CA GLU A 633 -19.08 -4.14 28.85
C GLU A 633 -17.62 -4.37 29.29
N GLN A 634 -16.79 -5.00 28.47
CA GLN A 634 -15.36 -4.89 28.66
C GLN A 634 -14.90 -3.61 27.95
N ASP A 635 -14.58 -2.63 28.75
CA ASP A 635 -13.83 -1.43 28.40
C ASP A 635 -12.37 -1.85 28.13
N SER A 636 -12.10 -2.47 26.96
CA SER A 636 -10.75 -2.65 26.48
C SER A 636 -10.52 -1.69 25.32
N GLY A 637 -10.01 -0.51 25.63
CA GLY A 637 -9.54 0.46 24.64
C GLY A 637 -10.64 1.14 23.80
N SER A 638 -11.90 1.17 24.25
CA SER A 638 -12.96 1.90 23.57
C SER A 638 -12.78 3.39 23.76
N GLN A 639 -12.97 4.13 22.66
CA GLN A 639 -13.05 5.60 22.76
C GLN A 639 -14.01 6.02 23.86
N PRO A 640 -13.70 7.12 24.57
CA PRO A 640 -14.57 7.64 25.62
C PRO A 640 -16.00 7.85 25.10
N LYS A 641 -16.99 7.64 25.98
CA LYS A 641 -18.37 8.05 25.70
C LYS A 641 -18.40 9.56 25.49
N ASP A 642 -19.25 10.02 24.59
CA ASP A 642 -19.41 11.45 24.28
C ASP A 642 -18.12 12.14 23.74
N LEU A 643 -17.36 11.39 22.97
CA LEU A 643 -16.15 11.84 22.31
C LEU A 643 -16.43 13.02 21.37
N LEU A 644 -15.63 14.08 21.51
CA LEU A 644 -15.64 15.24 20.62
C LEU A 644 -14.50 15.18 19.62
N ASP A 645 -13.28 14.82 20.09
CA ASP A 645 -12.07 14.80 19.28
C ASP A 645 -11.01 13.86 19.82
N THR A 646 -10.08 13.44 18.95
CA THR A 646 -8.97 12.52 19.26
C THR A 646 -7.68 12.96 18.58
N VAL A 647 -6.59 12.99 19.33
CA VAL A 647 -5.22 13.11 18.78
C VAL A 647 -4.41 11.89 19.20
N GLN A 648 -3.80 11.21 18.24
CA GLN A 648 -2.79 10.19 18.54
C GLN A 648 -1.43 10.85 18.68
N THR A 649 -0.94 10.95 19.91
CA THR A 649 0.26 11.70 20.26
C THR A 649 1.53 11.02 19.73
N GLY A 650 2.44 11.81 19.17
CA GLY A 650 3.67 11.30 18.58
C GLY A 650 3.50 10.71 17.18
N TYR A 651 2.29 10.66 16.64
CA TYR A 651 2.03 10.20 15.29
C TYR A 651 1.79 11.38 14.35
N GLY A 652 2.84 11.79 13.63
CA GLY A 652 2.91 13.07 12.94
C GLY A 652 1.75 13.38 11.97
N GLN A 653 1.13 12.37 11.38
CA GLN A 653 -0.01 12.56 10.47
C GLN A 653 -1.26 13.03 11.21
N TYR A 654 -1.55 12.45 12.39
CA TYR A 654 -2.67 12.87 13.22
C TYR A 654 -2.45 14.22 13.90
N GLU A 655 -1.19 14.51 14.24
CA GLU A 655 -0.82 15.73 14.94
C GLU A 655 -0.77 16.95 14.03
N ASN A 656 -0.41 16.77 12.74
CA ASN A 656 -0.18 17.84 11.77
C ASN A 656 -1.31 18.01 10.75
N ASP A 657 -2.45 17.42 10.98
CA ASP A 657 -3.60 17.59 10.10
C ASP A 657 -4.16 19.02 10.09
N GLU A 658 -5.17 19.25 9.25
CA GLU A 658 -5.79 20.56 9.08
C GLU A 658 -6.51 21.04 10.35
N LEU A 659 -6.99 20.13 11.22
CA LEU A 659 -7.66 20.47 12.46
C LEU A 659 -6.66 20.69 13.60
N HIS A 660 -5.80 19.69 13.88
CA HIS A 660 -4.99 19.71 15.12
C HIS A 660 -3.80 20.65 15.04
N GLN A 661 -3.20 20.83 13.86
CA GLN A 661 -2.18 21.85 13.58
C GLN A 661 -1.07 21.90 14.65
N MET A 662 -0.47 20.73 14.97
CA MET A 662 0.59 20.66 15.97
C MET A 662 1.68 21.70 15.70
N ALA A 663 2.05 22.42 16.72
CA ALA A 663 3.15 23.39 16.65
C ALA A 663 4.08 23.24 17.85
N GLU A 664 5.37 23.51 17.64
CA GLU A 664 6.40 23.46 18.67
C GLU A 664 6.96 24.86 18.96
N TYR A 665 7.29 25.10 20.22
CA TYR A 665 7.84 26.36 20.69
C TYR A 665 9.03 26.16 21.61
N GLY A 666 9.94 27.14 21.66
CA GLY A 666 11.14 27.08 22.47
C GLY A 666 12.06 25.93 22.00
N ASN A 667 12.42 25.02 22.88
CA ASN A 667 13.27 23.85 22.54
C ASN A 667 12.46 22.69 21.94
N GLY A 668 11.17 22.93 21.59
CA GLY A 668 10.32 21.94 20.92
C GLY A 668 9.91 20.76 21.79
N SER A 669 9.63 19.64 21.14
CA SER A 669 9.19 18.40 21.77
C SER A 669 9.82 17.18 21.11
N THR A 670 9.63 16.02 21.72
CA THR A 670 9.95 14.70 21.13
C THR A 670 8.66 13.96 20.82
N GLY A 671 8.54 13.33 19.64
CA GLY A 671 7.29 12.76 19.14
C GLY A 671 7.07 11.28 19.37
N VAL A 672 8.09 10.46 19.49
CA VAL A 672 7.98 8.99 19.60
C VAL A 672 8.94 8.46 20.65
N THR A 673 8.51 7.46 21.40
CA THR A 673 9.37 6.71 22.33
C THR A 673 9.58 5.29 21.83
N ASP A 674 10.59 4.60 22.40
CA ASP A 674 10.99 3.24 22.02
C ASP A 674 9.85 2.20 22.17
N SER A 675 8.79 2.51 22.94
CA SER A 675 7.71 1.60 23.29
C SER A 675 6.34 1.97 22.71
N GLY A 676 6.24 2.98 21.83
CA GLY A 676 4.94 3.36 21.24
C GLY A 676 4.84 4.83 20.87
N THR A 677 3.64 5.29 20.53
CA THR A 677 3.35 6.69 20.27
C THR A 677 3.24 7.46 21.58
N SER A 678 4.01 8.50 21.71
CA SER A 678 3.88 9.47 22.82
C SER A 678 4.60 10.77 22.48
N ARG A 679 4.26 11.84 23.15
CA ARG A 679 4.92 13.14 23.00
C ARG A 679 5.23 13.77 24.34
N CYS A 680 6.42 14.38 24.48
CA CYS A 680 6.73 15.22 25.62
C CYS A 680 7.46 16.50 25.18
N ALA A 681 7.25 17.59 25.91
CA ALA A 681 8.02 18.81 25.72
C ALA A 681 9.44 18.63 26.25
N ASN A 682 10.43 19.10 25.48
CA ASN A 682 11.81 19.21 25.94
C ASN A 682 11.94 20.30 27.03
N ALA A 683 13.03 20.28 27.81
CA ALA A 683 13.27 21.34 28.78
C ALA A 683 13.33 22.72 28.09
N GLY A 684 12.52 23.67 28.57
CA GLY A 684 12.36 24.99 27.96
C GLY A 684 11.58 25.02 26.65
N GLY A 685 10.89 23.95 26.32
CA GLY A 685 10.02 23.82 25.15
C GLY A 685 8.55 23.60 25.52
N SER A 686 7.68 23.74 24.52
CA SER A 686 6.28 23.36 24.58
C SER A 686 5.80 22.92 23.21
N PHE A 687 4.64 22.27 23.18
CA PHE A 687 3.92 21.95 21.93
C PHE A 687 2.42 22.17 22.12
N THR A 688 1.71 22.31 21.00
CA THR A 688 0.28 22.59 21.03
C THR A 688 -0.49 21.67 20.13
N TYR A 689 -1.74 21.36 20.51
CA TYR A 689 -2.78 20.82 19.64
C TYR A 689 -4.01 21.72 19.68
N ARG A 690 -4.70 21.80 18.56
CA ARG A 690 -6.01 22.42 18.46
C ARG A 690 -7.05 21.30 18.40
N MET A 691 -7.99 21.26 19.35
CA MET A 691 -8.97 20.18 19.46
C MET A 691 -10.38 20.72 19.60
N LEU A 692 -11.37 19.95 19.11
CA LEU A 692 -12.78 20.32 19.23
C LEU A 692 -13.23 20.35 20.69
N VAL A 693 -14.10 21.32 21.01
CA VAL A 693 -14.76 21.47 22.29
C VAL A 693 -16.24 21.82 22.06
N ASP A 694 -17.08 21.58 23.06
CA ASP A 694 -18.50 21.95 23.03
C ASP A 694 -18.76 23.17 23.89
N ASP A 695 -19.34 24.23 23.31
CA ASP A 695 -19.73 25.46 24.02
C ASP A 695 -21.13 25.36 24.64
N SER A 696 -21.85 24.28 24.36
CA SER A 696 -23.19 24.02 24.91
C SER A 696 -23.22 23.01 26.06
N ALA A 697 -22.09 22.36 26.35
CA ALA A 697 -21.95 21.32 27.37
C ALA A 697 -20.59 21.42 28.09
N GLU A 698 -20.49 20.86 29.28
CA GLU A 698 -19.19 20.73 29.96
C GLU A 698 -18.26 19.83 29.13
N THR A 699 -17.04 20.28 28.92
CA THR A 699 -16.02 19.54 28.18
C THR A 699 -14.85 19.18 29.09
N SER A 700 -14.30 17.96 28.95
CA SER A 700 -13.08 17.53 29.62
C SER A 700 -12.03 17.10 28.61
N LEU A 701 -10.76 17.29 28.96
CA LEU A 701 -9.59 16.69 28.29
C LEU A 701 -9.22 15.40 29.02
N LEU A 702 -9.13 14.30 28.29
CA LEU A 702 -8.62 13.03 28.81
C LEU A 702 -7.20 12.83 28.30
N ALA A 703 -6.23 12.81 29.22
CA ALA A 703 -4.82 12.64 28.90
C ALA A 703 -4.28 11.35 29.53
N ALA A 704 -3.61 10.51 28.74
CA ALA A 704 -2.93 9.31 29.24
C ALA A 704 -1.46 9.61 29.56
N PHE A 705 -0.97 9.08 30.66
CA PHE A 705 0.40 9.23 31.13
C PHE A 705 1.03 7.86 31.44
N ALA A 706 2.34 7.74 31.18
CA ALA A 706 3.07 6.53 31.55
C ALA A 706 3.39 6.49 33.05
N LYS A 707 3.20 5.33 33.70
CA LYS A 707 3.63 5.06 35.07
C LYS A 707 5.11 5.40 35.29
N ALA A 708 5.95 5.10 34.30
CA ALA A 708 7.40 5.37 34.33
C ALA A 708 7.72 6.89 34.43
N ASP A 709 6.77 7.77 34.17
CA ASP A 709 6.94 9.21 34.32
C ASP A 709 6.52 9.74 35.70
N SER A 710 6.27 8.86 36.67
CA SER A 710 6.07 9.26 38.08
C SER A 710 7.27 10.10 38.55
N GLY A 711 6.96 11.26 39.14
CA GLY A 711 7.98 12.28 39.51
C GLY A 711 8.27 13.34 38.44
N ARG A 712 7.77 13.19 37.20
CA ARG A 712 7.83 14.24 36.17
C ARG A 712 6.66 15.17 36.24
N GLY A 713 6.87 16.44 35.90
CA GLY A 713 5.83 17.45 35.94
C GLY A 713 5.23 17.70 34.54
N ILE A 714 3.96 18.08 34.53
CA ILE A 714 3.30 18.58 33.30
C ILE A 714 2.45 19.80 33.63
N VAL A 715 2.46 20.77 32.73
CA VAL A 715 1.57 21.93 32.71
C VAL A 715 0.77 21.88 31.43
N ILE A 716 -0.57 21.98 31.55
CA ILE A 716 -1.50 22.03 30.43
C ILE A 716 -2.26 23.35 30.49
N LYS A 717 -2.24 24.08 29.36
CA LYS A 717 -3.03 25.30 29.21
C LYS A 717 -4.04 25.10 28.09
N ALA A 718 -5.22 25.68 28.26
CA ALA A 718 -6.27 25.78 27.25
C ALA A 718 -6.55 27.25 26.95
N GLY A 719 -6.48 27.67 25.68
CA GLY A 719 -6.61 29.07 25.30
C GLY A 719 -5.60 30.00 26.00
N GLY A 720 -4.41 29.48 26.35
CA GLY A 720 -3.38 30.21 27.10
C GLY A 720 -3.58 30.26 28.62
N CYS A 721 -4.68 29.73 29.15
CA CYS A 721 -4.98 29.68 30.59
C CYS A 721 -4.58 28.32 31.15
N GLU A 722 -3.88 28.28 32.29
CA GLU A 722 -3.51 27.02 32.93
C GLU A 722 -4.77 26.30 33.47
N ILE A 723 -4.97 25.04 33.02
CA ILE A 723 -6.08 24.19 33.47
C ILE A 723 -5.60 23.00 34.28
N TYR A 724 -4.31 22.64 34.15
CA TYR A 724 -3.71 21.54 34.91
C TYR A 724 -2.22 21.77 35.08
N SER A 725 -1.73 21.57 36.32
CA SER A 725 -0.30 21.63 36.64
C SER A 725 -0.03 20.64 37.77
N LYS A 726 0.69 19.58 37.48
CA LYS A 726 0.96 18.54 38.49
C LYS A 726 2.30 17.82 38.22
N VAL A 727 3.01 17.47 39.28
CA VAL A 727 4.00 16.41 39.27
C VAL A 727 3.26 15.10 39.45
N LEU A 728 3.44 14.18 38.47
CA LEU A 728 2.72 12.90 38.47
C LEU A 728 3.21 12.01 39.63
N ASP A 729 2.27 11.33 40.29
CA ASP A 729 2.50 10.51 41.47
C ASP A 729 1.70 9.20 41.49
N TYR A 730 1.56 8.57 40.30
CA TYR A 730 0.77 7.36 40.12
C TYR A 730 1.48 6.15 40.76
N ASP A 731 0.76 5.42 41.62
CA ASP A 731 1.20 4.23 42.36
C ASP A 731 0.38 2.95 42.02
N GLY A 732 -0.53 3.03 41.02
CA GLY A 732 -1.30 1.90 40.52
C GLY A 732 -0.48 0.88 39.72
N ASP A 733 -1.10 -0.20 39.29
CA ASP A 733 -0.43 -1.31 38.59
C ASP A 733 -0.35 -1.14 37.07
N ASP A 734 -1.18 -0.27 36.48
CA ASP A 734 -1.23 -0.08 35.03
C ASP A 734 0.03 0.65 34.51
N GLU A 735 0.57 0.23 33.40
CA GLU A 735 1.72 0.88 32.73
C GLU A 735 1.38 2.27 32.21
N GLU A 736 0.13 2.46 31.74
CA GLU A 736 -0.44 3.76 31.37
C GLU A 736 -1.74 4.00 32.15
N TYR A 737 -1.97 5.24 32.54
CA TYR A 737 -3.19 5.63 33.24
C TYR A 737 -3.74 6.93 32.69
N GLN A 738 -5.06 7.08 32.72
CA GLN A 738 -5.76 8.23 32.18
C GLN A 738 -6.15 9.23 33.30
N VAL A 739 -6.01 10.51 32.98
CA VAL A 739 -6.43 11.62 33.85
C VAL A 739 -7.47 12.45 33.11
N GLU A 740 -8.64 12.65 33.74
CA GLU A 740 -9.66 13.57 33.27
C GLU A 740 -9.40 14.99 33.81
N ILE A 741 -9.35 15.97 32.91
CA ILE A 741 -9.05 17.37 33.22
C ILE A 741 -10.23 18.22 32.72
N PRO A 742 -11.09 18.75 33.62
CA PRO A 742 -12.20 19.59 33.22
C PRO A 742 -11.70 20.89 32.57
N ILE A 743 -12.35 21.29 31.49
CA ILE A 743 -12.09 22.56 30.82
C ILE A 743 -13.11 23.58 31.29
N PRO A 744 -12.69 24.67 31.96
CA PRO A 744 -13.63 25.70 32.44
C PRO A 744 -14.45 26.30 31.30
N ALA A 745 -15.77 26.40 31.48
CA ALA A 745 -16.69 26.90 30.45
C ALA A 745 -16.35 28.33 30.00
N ASP A 746 -15.90 29.20 30.91
CA ASP A 746 -15.49 30.57 30.58
C ASP A 746 -14.22 30.62 29.69
N ILE A 747 -13.39 29.59 29.71
CA ILE A 747 -12.24 29.43 28.78
C ILE A 747 -12.78 29.04 27.40
N VAL A 748 -13.70 28.09 27.30
CA VAL A 748 -14.34 27.72 26.05
C VAL A 748 -15.06 28.91 25.42
N ASP A 749 -15.88 29.61 26.19
CA ASP A 749 -16.63 30.79 25.72
C ASP A 749 -15.74 31.92 25.20
N ARG A 750 -14.58 32.13 25.83
CA ARG A 750 -13.69 33.25 25.54
C ARG A 750 -12.68 32.96 24.43
N TYR A 751 -12.20 31.71 24.32
CA TYR A 751 -11.03 31.38 23.49
C TYR A 751 -11.29 30.30 22.40
N ALA A 752 -12.45 29.60 22.47
CA ALA A 752 -12.75 28.65 21.41
C ALA A 752 -13.19 29.37 20.12
N GLU A 753 -12.60 28.96 19.02
CA GLU A 753 -12.82 29.55 17.70
C GLU A 753 -13.66 28.61 16.83
N ASN A 754 -14.47 29.16 15.93
CA ASN A 754 -15.16 28.38 14.94
C ASN A 754 -14.14 27.77 13.98
N VAL A 755 -14.26 26.46 13.71
CA VAL A 755 -13.42 25.73 12.82
C VAL A 755 -14.27 24.97 11.79
N SER A 756 -13.78 24.94 10.57
CA SER A 756 -14.26 24.06 9.52
C SER A 756 -13.02 23.45 8.86
N ALA A 757 -12.65 22.27 9.29
CA ALA A 757 -11.48 21.56 8.85
C ALA A 757 -11.79 20.07 8.80
N ASN A 758 -11.21 19.35 7.85
CA ASN A 758 -11.39 17.91 7.74
C ASN A 758 -12.88 17.48 7.56
N GLY A 759 -13.73 18.33 6.94
CA GLY A 759 -15.17 18.06 6.83
C GLY A 759 -15.97 18.18 8.13
N ILE A 760 -15.29 18.54 9.23
CA ILE A 760 -15.90 18.79 10.56
C ILE A 760 -16.08 20.29 10.75
N SER A 761 -17.24 20.70 11.24
CA SER A 761 -17.50 22.08 11.65
C SER A 761 -17.87 22.09 13.13
N GLY A 762 -17.27 22.99 13.90
CA GLY A 762 -17.49 23.07 15.33
C GLY A 762 -16.72 24.23 15.96
N LYS A 763 -16.49 24.13 17.25
CA LYS A 763 -15.58 25.02 17.99
C LYS A 763 -14.33 24.25 18.40
N ALA A 764 -13.16 24.85 18.25
CA ALA A 764 -11.89 24.29 18.66
C ALA A 764 -11.13 25.22 19.59
N LEU A 765 -10.37 24.61 20.51
CA LEU A 765 -9.56 25.30 21.51
C LEU A 765 -8.10 24.80 21.38
N THR A 766 -7.15 25.70 21.53
CA THR A 766 -5.73 25.33 21.51
C THR A 766 -5.28 24.94 22.92
N PHE A 767 -4.70 23.74 23.02
CA PHE A 767 -4.07 23.21 24.22
C PHE A 767 -2.55 23.29 24.09
N GLU A 768 -1.86 23.79 25.11
CA GLU A 768 -0.40 23.87 25.20
C GLU A 768 0.10 22.96 26.31
N PHE A 769 1.14 22.20 26.02
CA PHE A 769 1.78 21.23 26.92
C PHE A 769 3.23 21.61 27.16
N SER A 770 3.65 21.69 28.42
CA SER A 770 5.02 22.03 28.83
C SER A 770 5.39 21.37 30.15
N GLY A 771 6.65 21.39 30.50
CA GLY A 771 7.13 20.96 31.82
C GLY A 771 6.97 22.02 32.90
N ILE A 772 6.90 21.60 34.17
CA ILE A 772 6.90 22.48 35.32
C ILE A 772 8.26 23.20 35.41
N GLU A 773 8.25 24.50 35.75
CA GLU A 773 9.44 25.35 35.92
C GLU A 773 10.46 25.28 34.75
N GLY A 774 9.97 25.06 33.54
CA GLY A 774 10.81 24.96 32.36
C GLY A 774 11.58 23.63 32.23
N GLY A 775 11.27 22.62 33.02
CA GLY A 775 11.75 21.23 32.87
C GLY A 775 11.12 20.54 31.64
N ALA A 776 11.56 19.33 31.34
CA ALA A 776 10.87 18.50 30.36
C ALA A 776 9.53 18.00 30.94
N SER A 777 8.50 17.91 30.08
CA SER A 777 7.19 17.44 30.55
C SER A 777 7.17 15.92 30.74
N ALA A 778 6.17 15.41 31.48
CA ALA A 778 5.78 14.01 31.36
C ALA A 778 5.29 13.72 29.93
N ARG A 779 5.31 12.46 29.51
CA ARG A 779 4.82 12.01 28.22
C ARG A 779 3.31 11.96 28.21
N LEU A 780 2.70 12.53 27.18
CA LEU A 780 1.34 12.18 26.77
C LEU A 780 1.44 10.89 25.96
N CYS A 781 0.71 9.87 26.36
CA CYS A 781 0.77 8.55 25.76
C CYS A 781 -0.44 8.27 24.90
N THR A 782 -0.25 7.53 23.84
CA THR A 782 -1.22 6.94 22.93
C THR A 782 -2.26 7.93 22.38
N PHE A 783 -3.34 8.24 23.11
CA PHE A 783 -4.40 9.12 22.65
C PHE A 783 -4.73 10.21 23.66
N LEU A 784 -4.92 11.40 23.11
CA LEU A 784 -5.50 12.54 23.82
C LEU A 784 -6.93 12.73 23.30
N TYR A 785 -7.91 12.86 24.20
CA TYR A 785 -9.31 13.03 23.82
C TYR A 785 -9.89 14.30 24.41
N THR A 786 -10.83 14.92 23.68
CA THR A 786 -11.82 15.81 24.29
C THR A 786 -13.17 15.11 24.32
N VAL A 787 -13.86 15.24 25.43
CA VAL A 787 -15.15 14.57 25.66
C VAL A 787 -16.17 15.53 26.21
N ARG A 788 -17.45 15.32 25.86
CA ARG A 788 -18.58 16.01 26.46
C ARG A 788 -18.93 15.33 27.80
N LYS A 789 -19.18 16.08 28.83
CA LYS A 789 -19.71 15.58 30.09
C LYS A 789 -21.25 15.51 30.02
N GLY A 790 -21.79 14.30 30.21
CA GLY A 790 -23.21 14.03 30.14
C GLY A 790 -23.98 14.55 31.34
#